data_e4223df7962aa9b2918947de131f3973
#
_entry.id   e4223df7962aa9b2918947de131f3973
#
_cell.length_a   1.000
_cell.length_b   1.000
_cell.length_c   1.000
_cell.angle_alpha   90.00
_cell.angle_beta   90.00
_cell.angle_gamma   90.00
#
_symmetry.space_group_name_H-M   'P 1'
#
loop_
_entity.id
_entity.type
_entity.pdbx_description
1 polymer ?
#
loop_
_entity_poly.entity_id
_entity_poly.type
_entity_poly.pdbx_seq_one_letter_code
_entity_poly.pdbx_strand_id
1 'polypeptide(L)'
;MLEEEVVKKFYGENELRRMYLEFFESKGHLKMNSFSLVPHNDNSLLLINAGMAPLKPYFTGQESPPRRRVTTCQKCIRTGDIENVGKTARHLTFFEMLGNFSFGDYFKHEAIAWSWEFLTKVLGLEEDRLYPSIYGEDDEAFDIWTKEVGVPAERITRFYRDPETGECDNFWEHGAGPCGPCSEIYYDRGEKYGCGKPDCKVGCDCDRFMEVWNNVFTQFEGDGKGGYTELSQKNIDTGMGLERLAVVMQDVDSVFDIDTMKAIRDKVCELSGKSYQKDALDDVSIRLITDHIRSATFMISDGIMPSNEGRGYVLRRIIRRAARHGRMLGIDGTFMAKLAATVIHESKDGYPELEEKKDFIFKVLTQEEEKFAKTIDQGLAILEKMEKEMQTAGEKTLSGENAFKLYDTYGFPLDLTQEILEEKGFSIDEDGFKKAMEIQKKKAHDAHKTTNYMGADATVYDEIDLSITTEFTGYDSLTASSKITVLTTETELVEALSDGEVGTIIVEKTPFYATMGGQQGDKGEISTASGTFQVEETIKLRGGKVGHIGKMTSGMIKAGDVADLSVDAKLRRDTCRNHSATHLLQKALREVLGTHVEQAGSYQDGERTRFDFSHFAAMTPEELQKVEAIVNEKIAEKIDVRTDVMTVEEAKKTGAMALFGEKYGETVRVVSMGDFSKEFCGGTHVANTGDIVAFKIVSESGVAAGVRRIEALTGDNVFAYYKKEEEELEAAAKAAKATPATLVEKIGHLMAELKALQSENESLKSKAAKEALGDVMDQVVEVKGVKLLAVSVDGVDMNGLRDLGDQLKGKLGEGVIVLASAADGKVNLVAMATDDAMAHGAHAGNLIKSIAGKVGGGGGGRPNMAQAGGKNPAGIPDAIAEAKTALEAQLA
;
A
#
# COMPACT_ATOMS: atom_id res chain seq x y z
N MET A 1 -29.98 59.49 -10.79
CA MET A 1 -30.34 58.08 -10.61
C MET A 1 -29.12 57.44 -10.05
N LEU A 2 -29.21 57.02 -8.81
CA LEU A 2 -28.13 56.21 -8.19
C LEU A 2 -28.24 54.85 -8.86
N GLU A 3 -27.17 54.39 -9.53
CA GLU A 3 -27.01 53.01 -9.92
C GLU A 3 -27.03 52.21 -8.59
N GLU A 4 -28.08 51.43 -8.38
CA GLU A 4 -28.05 50.37 -7.38
C GLU A 4 -26.96 49.41 -7.83
N GLU A 5 -25.83 49.43 -7.17
CA GLU A 5 -24.86 48.33 -7.23
C GLU A 5 -25.65 47.06 -6.86
N VAL A 6 -25.88 46.21 -7.80
CA VAL A 6 -26.43 44.87 -7.58
C VAL A 6 -25.33 44.13 -6.81
N VAL A 7 -25.46 44.11 -5.48
CA VAL A 7 -24.58 43.33 -4.60
C VAL A 7 -24.75 41.87 -5.01
N LYS A 8 -23.80 41.34 -5.76
CA LYS A 8 -23.77 39.94 -6.16
C LYS A 8 -23.90 39.08 -4.91
N LYS A 9 -24.92 38.25 -4.83
CA LYS A 9 -25.20 37.44 -3.65
C LYS A 9 -24.08 36.38 -3.54
N PHE A 10 -23.37 36.37 -2.41
CA PHE A 10 -22.35 35.37 -2.12
C PHE A 10 -23.04 34.05 -1.77
N TYR A 11 -22.62 32.95 -2.44
CA TYR A 11 -23.05 31.61 -2.14
C TYR A 11 -21.83 30.74 -1.80
N GLY A 12 -21.82 30.09 -0.62
CA GLY A 12 -20.80 29.14 -0.26
C GLY A 12 -20.91 27.84 -1.06
N GLU A 13 -19.80 27.09 -1.16
CA GLU A 13 -19.77 25.84 -1.92
C GLU A 13 -20.83 24.82 -1.46
N ASN A 14 -20.99 24.65 -0.13
CA ASN A 14 -22.01 23.77 0.45
C ASN A 14 -23.44 24.24 0.13
N GLU A 15 -23.68 25.54 0.05
CA GLU A 15 -24.98 26.11 -0.34
C GLU A 15 -25.26 25.85 -1.82
N LEU A 16 -24.28 26.04 -2.70
CA LEU A 16 -24.41 25.76 -4.13
C LEU A 16 -24.75 24.28 -4.39
N ARG A 17 -24.07 23.36 -3.69
CA ARG A 17 -24.39 21.92 -3.76
C ARG A 17 -25.84 21.65 -3.40
N ARG A 18 -26.32 22.22 -2.30
CA ARG A 18 -27.69 22.06 -1.83
C ARG A 18 -28.68 22.64 -2.83
N MET A 19 -28.46 23.87 -3.33
CA MET A 19 -29.35 24.55 -4.27
C MET A 19 -29.50 23.74 -5.58
N TYR A 20 -28.42 23.16 -6.10
CA TYR A 20 -28.48 22.33 -7.28
C TYR A 20 -29.33 21.07 -7.07
N LEU A 21 -29.07 20.33 -5.99
CA LEU A 21 -29.80 19.11 -5.71
C LEU A 21 -31.29 19.37 -5.45
N GLU A 22 -31.63 20.43 -4.71
CA GLU A 22 -33.03 20.85 -4.47
C GLU A 22 -33.72 21.31 -5.76
N PHE A 23 -33.00 22.01 -6.65
CA PHE A 23 -33.54 22.40 -7.93
C PHE A 23 -33.96 21.20 -8.78
N PHE A 24 -33.07 20.20 -8.94
CA PHE A 24 -33.41 19.02 -9.72
C PHE A 24 -34.41 18.09 -9.03
N GLU A 25 -34.42 18.07 -7.70
CA GLU A 25 -35.50 17.40 -6.94
C GLU A 25 -36.87 18.04 -7.29
N SER A 26 -36.95 19.38 -7.41
CA SER A 26 -38.16 20.08 -7.83
C SER A 26 -38.58 19.74 -9.27
N LYS A 27 -37.64 19.32 -10.13
CA LYS A 27 -37.89 18.81 -11.48
C LYS A 27 -38.21 17.31 -11.53
N GLY A 28 -38.39 16.67 -10.36
CA GLY A 28 -38.79 15.27 -10.21
C GLY A 28 -37.64 14.25 -10.18
N HIS A 29 -36.40 14.69 -10.07
CA HIS A 29 -35.25 13.80 -9.91
C HIS A 29 -35.20 13.17 -8.52
N LEU A 30 -34.71 11.93 -8.45
CA LEU A 30 -34.33 11.29 -7.19
C LEU A 30 -32.95 11.80 -6.80
N LYS A 31 -32.84 12.47 -5.67
CA LYS A 31 -31.56 12.83 -5.08
C LYS A 31 -30.91 11.57 -4.54
N MET A 32 -29.71 11.25 -5.03
CA MET A 32 -28.87 10.15 -4.57
C MET A 32 -27.62 10.69 -3.87
N ASN A 33 -27.13 9.96 -2.87
CA ASN A 33 -25.86 10.27 -2.24
C ASN A 33 -24.71 10.03 -3.22
N SER A 34 -23.57 10.67 -2.97
CA SER A 34 -22.33 10.38 -3.69
C SER A 34 -21.93 8.92 -3.52
N PHE A 35 -21.56 8.28 -4.61
CA PHE A 35 -20.95 6.95 -4.57
C PHE A 35 -19.52 7.02 -4.05
N SER A 36 -18.98 5.86 -3.65
CA SER A 36 -17.57 5.74 -3.30
C SER A 36 -16.66 6.07 -4.48
N LEU A 37 -15.48 6.62 -4.21
CA LEU A 37 -14.41 6.81 -5.21
C LEU A 37 -13.89 5.48 -5.78
N VAL A 38 -14.17 4.36 -5.08
CA VAL A 38 -13.81 3.02 -5.53
C VAL A 38 -14.90 2.50 -6.48
N PRO A 39 -14.60 2.26 -7.77
CA PRO A 39 -15.58 1.74 -8.70
C PRO A 39 -16.11 0.37 -8.28
N HIS A 40 -17.44 0.18 -8.38
CA HIS A 40 -18.06 -1.14 -8.21
C HIS A 40 -18.28 -1.77 -9.58
N ASN A 41 -17.79 -3.01 -9.75
CA ASN A 41 -18.00 -3.82 -10.97
C ASN A 41 -17.46 -3.21 -12.28
N ASP A 42 -16.63 -2.18 -12.23
CA ASP A 42 -15.97 -1.59 -13.41
C ASP A 42 -14.45 -1.66 -13.26
N ASN A 43 -13.84 -2.62 -13.94
CA ASN A 43 -12.39 -2.81 -13.95
C ASN A 43 -11.66 -1.88 -14.94
N SER A 44 -12.41 -1.10 -15.74
CA SER A 44 -11.83 -0.13 -16.67
C SER A 44 -11.38 1.16 -15.97
N LEU A 45 -11.92 1.45 -14.79
CA LEU A 45 -11.62 2.62 -14.00
C LEU A 45 -10.84 2.26 -12.71
N LEU A 46 -9.76 2.97 -12.49
CA LEU A 46 -9.02 2.86 -11.23
C LEU A 46 -9.76 3.56 -10.08
N LEU A 47 -10.28 4.74 -10.35
CA LEU A 47 -11.04 5.61 -9.44
C LEU A 47 -12.20 6.24 -10.21
N ILE A 48 -13.28 6.58 -9.52
CA ILE A 48 -14.39 7.32 -10.12
C ILE A 48 -13.90 8.71 -10.51
N ASN A 49 -14.06 9.06 -11.80
CA ASN A 49 -13.54 10.26 -12.42
C ASN A 49 -14.63 11.14 -13.08
N ALA A 50 -15.89 10.68 -13.05
CA ALA A 50 -17.05 11.39 -13.64
C ALA A 50 -18.34 11.02 -12.90
N GLY A 51 -19.34 11.90 -12.94
CA GLY A 51 -20.64 11.71 -12.29
C GLY A 51 -21.40 10.50 -12.79
N MET A 52 -21.32 10.21 -14.09
CA MET A 52 -22.01 9.08 -14.72
C MET A 52 -21.34 7.72 -14.45
N ALA A 53 -20.08 7.68 -14.07
CA ALA A 53 -19.34 6.42 -13.98
C ALA A 53 -20.02 5.37 -13.06
N PRO A 54 -20.53 5.73 -11.87
CA PRO A 54 -21.25 4.78 -11.02
C PRO A 54 -22.63 4.40 -11.59
N LEU A 55 -23.18 5.18 -12.52
CA LEU A 55 -24.52 5.02 -13.09
C LEU A 55 -24.50 4.30 -14.46
N LYS A 56 -23.32 3.96 -14.97
CA LYS A 56 -23.13 3.32 -16.28
C LYS A 56 -24.05 2.12 -16.55
N PRO A 57 -24.35 1.21 -15.58
CA PRO A 57 -25.31 0.13 -15.81
C PRO A 57 -26.72 0.57 -16.17
N TYR A 58 -27.16 1.76 -15.72
CA TYR A 58 -28.46 2.33 -16.06
C TYR A 58 -28.51 2.91 -17.48
N PHE A 59 -27.40 3.48 -17.95
CA PHE A 59 -27.25 3.98 -19.32
C PHE A 59 -27.26 2.85 -20.35
N THR A 60 -26.66 1.72 -20.02
CA THR A 60 -26.59 0.54 -20.90
C THR A 60 -27.81 -0.37 -20.80
N GLY A 61 -28.73 -0.12 -19.86
CA GLY A 61 -29.89 -0.96 -19.60
C GLY A 61 -29.57 -2.30 -18.94
N GLN A 62 -28.35 -2.48 -18.42
CA GLN A 62 -27.94 -3.68 -17.66
C GLN A 62 -28.68 -3.75 -16.31
N GLU A 63 -28.97 -2.60 -15.72
CA GLU A 63 -29.74 -2.49 -14.49
C GLU A 63 -30.88 -1.46 -14.68
N SER A 64 -31.99 -1.67 -13.99
CA SER A 64 -33.07 -0.69 -13.95
C SER A 64 -32.74 0.41 -12.94
N PRO A 65 -32.81 1.69 -13.33
CA PRO A 65 -32.55 2.78 -12.40
C PRO A 65 -33.66 2.85 -11.32
N PRO A 66 -33.33 3.30 -10.09
CA PRO A 66 -34.33 3.44 -9.03
C PRO A 66 -35.41 4.47 -9.37
N ARG A 67 -35.11 5.41 -10.27
CA ARG A 67 -36.02 6.37 -10.91
C ARG A 67 -35.39 6.79 -12.24
N ARG A 68 -36.21 7.09 -13.26
CA ARG A 68 -35.69 7.51 -14.57
C ARG A 68 -35.01 8.88 -14.57
N ARG A 69 -35.21 9.67 -13.51
CA ARG A 69 -34.51 10.96 -13.26
C ARG A 69 -33.73 10.86 -11.95
N VAL A 70 -32.44 11.11 -12.01
CA VAL A 70 -31.57 11.06 -10.86
C VAL A 70 -30.70 12.32 -10.81
N THR A 71 -30.39 12.82 -9.62
CA THR A 71 -29.40 13.88 -9.42
C THR A 71 -28.45 13.53 -8.32
N THR A 72 -27.17 13.83 -8.52
CA THR A 72 -26.10 13.56 -7.55
C THR A 72 -25.12 14.72 -7.49
N CYS A 73 -24.36 14.78 -6.38
CA CYS A 73 -23.10 15.48 -6.31
C CYS A 73 -22.02 14.41 -6.09
N GLN A 74 -21.32 14.01 -7.15
CA GLN A 74 -20.41 12.88 -7.15
C GLN A 74 -18.98 13.30 -6.86
N LYS A 75 -18.36 12.66 -5.88
CA LYS A 75 -16.91 12.72 -5.62
C LYS A 75 -16.13 12.16 -6.81
N CYS A 76 -15.17 12.88 -7.32
CA CYS A 76 -14.35 12.48 -8.46
C CYS A 76 -12.86 12.67 -8.19
N ILE A 77 -12.04 11.77 -8.73
CA ILE A 77 -10.57 11.88 -8.74
C ILE A 77 -10.07 11.81 -10.18
N ARG A 78 -9.31 12.82 -10.59
CA ARG A 78 -8.56 12.82 -11.86
C ARG A 78 -7.09 13.05 -11.59
N THR A 79 -6.24 12.14 -12.07
CA THR A 79 -4.78 12.18 -11.86
C THR A 79 -4.01 12.51 -13.13
N GLY A 80 -4.66 12.57 -14.29
CA GLY A 80 -4.03 12.95 -15.56
C GLY A 80 -3.40 14.35 -15.50
N ASP A 81 -4.05 15.26 -14.77
CA ASP A 81 -3.62 16.66 -14.67
C ASP A 81 -2.86 16.99 -13.37
N ILE A 82 -2.40 15.99 -12.64
CA ILE A 82 -1.76 16.19 -11.32
C ILE A 82 -0.56 17.16 -11.37
N GLU A 83 0.14 17.22 -12.51
CA GLU A 83 1.28 18.10 -12.72
C GLU A 83 0.86 19.56 -12.91
N ASN A 84 -0.39 19.82 -13.25
CA ASN A 84 -0.97 21.16 -13.41
C ASN A 84 -1.57 21.71 -12.10
N VAL A 85 -1.77 20.85 -11.10
CA VAL A 85 -2.27 21.23 -9.78
C VAL A 85 -1.31 22.21 -9.10
N GLY A 86 -1.86 23.31 -8.62
CA GLY A 86 -1.11 24.40 -8.01
C GLY A 86 -0.52 25.40 -9.00
N LYS A 87 -0.32 25.04 -10.29
CA LYS A 87 0.24 25.90 -11.34
C LYS A 87 -0.86 26.67 -12.10
N THR A 88 -2.02 26.11 -12.22
CA THR A 88 -3.20 26.72 -12.92
C THR A 88 -4.29 27.12 -11.92
N ALA A 89 -5.24 27.94 -12.37
CA ALA A 89 -6.31 28.44 -11.53
C ALA A 89 -7.50 27.45 -11.40
N ARG A 90 -7.53 26.34 -12.17
CA ARG A 90 -8.73 25.51 -12.38
C ARG A 90 -8.52 24.00 -12.20
N HIS A 91 -7.28 23.50 -12.11
CA HIS A 91 -7.02 22.07 -12.00
C HIS A 91 -6.96 21.60 -10.54
N LEU A 92 -7.72 20.54 -10.27
CA LEU A 92 -7.81 19.85 -8.99
C LEU A 92 -7.67 18.33 -9.21
N THR A 93 -7.08 17.64 -8.25
CA THR A 93 -7.05 16.17 -8.23
C THR A 93 -8.40 15.61 -7.77
N PHE A 94 -8.94 16.12 -6.68
CA PHE A 94 -10.27 15.84 -6.19
C PHE A 94 -11.21 17.00 -6.52
N PHE A 95 -12.38 16.69 -7.04
CA PHE A 95 -13.44 17.67 -7.26
C PHE A 95 -14.82 17.04 -7.15
N GLU A 96 -15.83 17.87 -6.97
CA GLU A 96 -17.21 17.45 -6.89
C GLU A 96 -17.93 17.75 -8.22
N MET A 97 -18.55 16.72 -8.80
CA MET A 97 -19.33 16.85 -10.03
C MET A 97 -20.81 16.77 -9.73
N LEU A 98 -21.50 17.89 -9.90
CA LEU A 98 -22.95 17.99 -9.88
C LEU A 98 -23.49 17.41 -11.18
N GLY A 99 -24.47 16.51 -11.09
CA GLY A 99 -25.03 15.84 -12.24
C GLY A 99 -26.55 15.63 -12.14
N ASN A 100 -27.25 15.84 -13.27
CA ASN A 100 -28.61 15.41 -13.44
C ASN A 100 -28.69 14.47 -14.64
N PHE A 101 -29.37 13.34 -14.43
CA PHE A 101 -29.37 12.21 -15.34
C PHE A 101 -30.79 11.84 -15.74
N SER A 102 -30.96 11.48 -17.02
CA SER A 102 -32.23 10.95 -17.57
C SER A 102 -31.98 9.59 -18.23
N PHE A 103 -32.73 8.60 -17.84
CA PHE A 103 -32.70 7.26 -18.41
C PHE A 103 -33.96 7.04 -19.24
N GLY A 104 -33.95 7.58 -20.49
CA GLY A 104 -35.09 7.50 -21.43
C GLY A 104 -36.34 8.24 -20.99
N ASP A 105 -36.23 9.33 -20.27
CA ASP A 105 -37.34 10.13 -19.79
C ASP A 105 -37.38 11.49 -20.50
N TYR A 106 -36.46 12.40 -20.24
CA TYR A 106 -36.30 13.68 -20.96
C TYR A 106 -34.98 13.70 -21.74
N PHE A 107 -34.86 14.66 -22.68
CA PHE A 107 -33.70 14.78 -23.54
C PHE A 107 -33.22 16.23 -23.68
N LYS A 108 -32.76 16.67 -24.86
CA LYS A 108 -32.11 17.95 -25.10
C LYS A 108 -32.91 19.18 -24.66
N HIS A 109 -34.23 19.21 -24.97
CA HIS A 109 -35.10 20.35 -24.69
C HIS A 109 -35.10 20.72 -23.21
N GLU A 110 -35.37 19.73 -22.35
CA GLU A 110 -35.42 19.94 -20.90
C GLU A 110 -34.03 20.16 -20.34
N ALA A 111 -33.01 19.37 -20.76
CA ALA A 111 -31.67 19.50 -20.25
C ALA A 111 -31.09 20.91 -20.47
N ILE A 112 -31.19 21.42 -21.68
CA ILE A 112 -30.76 22.77 -22.06
C ILE A 112 -31.57 23.85 -21.32
N ALA A 113 -32.90 23.72 -21.30
CA ALA A 113 -33.74 24.70 -20.64
C ALA A 113 -33.50 24.76 -19.13
N TRP A 114 -33.35 23.62 -18.46
CA TRP A 114 -33.10 23.57 -17.01
C TRP A 114 -31.70 24.02 -16.63
N SER A 115 -30.68 23.72 -17.42
CA SER A 115 -29.33 24.23 -17.16
C SER A 115 -29.29 25.75 -17.23
N TRP A 116 -29.98 26.35 -18.25
CA TRP A 116 -30.09 27.79 -18.37
C TRP A 116 -30.92 28.41 -17.23
N GLU A 117 -32.08 27.78 -16.90
CA GLU A 117 -32.95 28.24 -15.80
C GLU A 117 -32.18 28.26 -14.48
N PHE A 118 -31.39 27.21 -14.19
CA PHE A 118 -30.63 27.16 -12.97
C PHE A 118 -29.57 28.28 -12.89
N LEU A 119 -28.79 28.44 -13.95
CA LEU A 119 -27.75 29.48 -13.98
C LEU A 119 -28.30 30.90 -13.94
N THR A 120 -29.38 31.19 -14.69
CA THR A 120 -29.89 32.56 -14.87
C THR A 120 -30.97 32.93 -13.84
N LYS A 121 -31.90 32.03 -13.50
CA LYS A 121 -33.03 32.33 -12.61
C LYS A 121 -32.78 31.96 -11.15
N VAL A 122 -32.09 30.84 -10.93
CA VAL A 122 -31.81 30.39 -9.54
C VAL A 122 -30.55 31.04 -9.00
N LEU A 123 -29.46 31.01 -9.76
CA LEU A 123 -28.17 31.61 -9.33
C LEU A 123 -28.06 33.10 -9.69
N GLY A 124 -28.80 33.58 -10.67
CA GLY A 124 -28.84 34.99 -11.09
C GLY A 124 -27.59 35.42 -11.85
N LEU A 125 -26.95 34.50 -12.59
CA LEU A 125 -25.85 34.87 -13.47
C LEU A 125 -26.34 35.71 -14.66
N GLU A 126 -25.52 36.66 -15.08
CA GLU A 126 -25.83 37.55 -16.20
C GLU A 126 -25.86 36.75 -17.52
N GLU A 127 -26.99 36.78 -18.21
CA GLU A 127 -27.20 36.01 -19.45
C GLU A 127 -26.21 36.40 -20.56
N ASP A 128 -25.75 37.63 -20.62
CA ASP A 128 -24.79 38.13 -21.61
C ASP A 128 -23.33 37.65 -21.36
N ARG A 129 -23.08 37.09 -20.20
CA ARG A 129 -21.77 36.48 -19.87
C ARG A 129 -21.75 34.95 -20.05
N LEU A 130 -22.86 34.34 -20.43
CA LEU A 130 -22.99 32.92 -20.67
C LEU A 130 -22.88 32.62 -22.18
N TYR A 131 -21.96 31.71 -22.52
CA TYR A 131 -21.64 31.36 -23.91
C TYR A 131 -21.76 29.83 -24.08
N PRO A 132 -22.88 29.37 -24.71
CA PRO A 132 -23.01 27.96 -25.05
C PRO A 132 -22.08 27.54 -26.18
N SER A 133 -21.61 26.27 -26.11
CA SER A 133 -20.98 25.58 -27.22
C SER A 133 -21.76 24.32 -27.57
N ILE A 134 -21.63 23.85 -28.79
CA ILE A 134 -22.28 22.65 -29.29
C ILE A 134 -21.37 21.86 -30.22
N TYR A 135 -21.67 20.59 -30.40
CA TYR A 135 -21.12 19.81 -31.50
C TYR A 135 -21.53 20.40 -32.84
N GLY A 136 -20.60 20.58 -33.76
CA GLY A 136 -20.79 21.36 -34.97
C GLY A 136 -21.94 20.89 -35.86
N GLU A 137 -22.30 19.61 -35.84
CA GLU A 137 -23.38 18.97 -36.61
C GLU A 137 -24.69 18.83 -35.81
N ASP A 138 -24.75 19.29 -34.55
CA ASP A 138 -25.96 19.21 -33.73
C ASP A 138 -26.87 20.46 -33.93
N ASP A 139 -27.57 20.49 -35.06
CA ASP A 139 -28.50 21.56 -35.40
C ASP A 139 -29.71 21.60 -34.47
N GLU A 140 -30.12 20.46 -33.89
CA GLU A 140 -31.19 20.41 -32.91
C GLU A 140 -30.84 21.21 -31.64
N ALA A 141 -29.66 21.01 -31.10
CA ALA A 141 -29.18 21.76 -29.94
C ALA A 141 -29.05 23.26 -30.28
N PHE A 142 -28.57 23.60 -31.49
CA PHE A 142 -28.50 24.97 -31.93
C PHE A 142 -29.87 25.65 -31.98
N ASP A 143 -30.87 24.94 -32.53
CA ASP A 143 -32.25 25.43 -32.61
C ASP A 143 -32.88 25.62 -31.24
N ILE A 144 -32.64 24.71 -30.29
CA ILE A 144 -33.12 24.84 -28.91
C ILE A 144 -32.52 26.07 -28.25
N TRP A 145 -31.21 26.26 -28.35
CA TRP A 145 -30.54 27.42 -27.79
C TRP A 145 -31.04 28.74 -28.34
N THR A 146 -31.23 28.81 -29.69
CA THR A 146 -31.60 30.06 -30.35
C THR A 146 -33.10 30.37 -30.32
N LYS A 147 -33.96 29.35 -30.51
CA LYS A 147 -35.40 29.55 -30.69
C LYS A 147 -36.20 29.36 -29.40
N GLU A 148 -35.77 28.48 -28.48
CA GLU A 148 -36.50 28.20 -27.26
C GLU A 148 -35.92 28.96 -26.07
N VAL A 149 -34.60 28.91 -25.91
CA VAL A 149 -33.89 29.63 -24.82
C VAL A 149 -33.70 31.12 -25.17
N GLY A 150 -33.46 31.44 -26.45
CA GLY A 150 -33.35 32.80 -26.94
C GLY A 150 -31.90 33.35 -26.89
N VAL A 151 -30.92 32.50 -26.83
CA VAL A 151 -29.50 32.91 -26.87
C VAL A 151 -29.18 33.38 -28.28
N PRO A 152 -28.56 34.58 -28.47
CA PRO A 152 -28.11 35.05 -29.76
C PRO A 152 -27.17 34.06 -30.46
N ALA A 153 -27.40 33.82 -31.75
CA ALA A 153 -26.61 32.82 -32.51
C ALA A 153 -25.12 33.09 -32.53
N GLU A 154 -24.71 34.36 -32.46
CA GLU A 154 -23.31 34.80 -32.42
C GLU A 154 -22.59 34.46 -31.09
N ARG A 155 -23.32 34.10 -30.05
CA ARG A 155 -22.75 33.64 -28.77
C ARG A 155 -22.59 32.14 -28.70
N ILE A 156 -23.09 31.40 -29.68
CA ILE A 156 -23.02 29.94 -29.72
C ILE A 156 -21.77 29.52 -30.52
N THR A 157 -20.86 28.80 -29.88
CA THR A 157 -19.68 28.28 -30.56
C THR A 157 -19.92 26.85 -31.03
N ARG A 158 -19.58 26.57 -32.30
CA ARG A 158 -19.66 25.24 -32.89
C ARG A 158 -18.27 24.62 -32.94
N PHE A 159 -18.08 23.49 -32.31
CA PHE A 159 -16.85 22.70 -32.37
C PHE A 159 -17.03 21.48 -33.27
N TYR A 160 -16.12 21.34 -34.23
CA TYR A 160 -16.11 20.23 -35.17
C TYR A 160 -14.97 19.26 -34.81
N ARG A 161 -15.12 18.00 -35.25
CA ARG A 161 -14.02 17.02 -35.08
C ARG A 161 -12.78 17.50 -35.81
N ASP A 162 -11.64 17.38 -35.13
CA ASP A 162 -10.34 17.60 -35.74
C ASP A 162 -10.08 16.57 -36.83
N PRO A 163 -9.77 17.00 -38.07
CA PRO A 163 -9.62 16.10 -39.21
C PRO A 163 -8.42 15.15 -39.09
N GLU A 164 -7.40 15.48 -38.27
CA GLU A 164 -6.19 14.70 -38.13
C GLU A 164 -6.30 13.73 -36.94
N THR A 165 -6.85 14.16 -35.82
CA THR A 165 -6.95 13.37 -34.58
C THR A 165 -8.29 12.67 -34.42
N GLY A 166 -9.35 13.20 -35.05
CA GLY A 166 -10.73 12.77 -34.88
C GLY A 166 -11.38 13.23 -33.57
N GLU A 167 -10.66 13.95 -32.73
CA GLU A 167 -11.13 14.45 -31.44
C GLU A 167 -12.07 15.65 -31.61
N CYS A 168 -12.98 15.85 -30.65
CA CYS A 168 -13.88 17.00 -30.60
C CYS A 168 -14.27 17.31 -29.16
N ASP A 169 -14.11 18.57 -28.74
CA ASP A 169 -14.47 19.02 -27.40
C ASP A 169 -15.97 18.81 -27.08
N ASN A 170 -16.84 19.00 -28.04
CA ASN A 170 -18.30 18.82 -27.87
C ASN A 170 -18.85 17.48 -28.37
N PHE A 171 -18.03 16.42 -28.34
CA PHE A 171 -18.49 15.05 -28.51
C PHE A 171 -17.86 14.17 -27.43
N TRP A 172 -18.68 13.74 -26.48
CA TRP A 172 -18.18 12.96 -25.36
C TRP A 172 -18.12 11.47 -25.70
N GLU A 173 -16.94 10.89 -25.62
CA GLU A 173 -16.68 9.46 -25.80
C GLU A 173 -15.50 9.00 -24.94
N HIS A 174 -15.55 7.80 -24.43
CA HIS A 174 -14.46 7.21 -23.65
C HIS A 174 -14.34 5.71 -23.94
N GLY A 175 -13.56 5.37 -24.96
CA GLY A 175 -13.42 4.00 -25.44
C GLY A 175 -14.73 3.45 -25.99
N ALA A 176 -15.00 2.15 -25.74
CA ALA A 176 -16.28 1.54 -26.10
C ALA A 176 -17.34 1.82 -25.02
N GLY A 177 -18.57 2.18 -25.45
CA GLY A 177 -19.69 2.43 -24.55
C GLY A 177 -20.58 3.59 -24.96
N PRO A 178 -21.53 3.99 -24.06
CA PRO A 178 -22.46 5.10 -24.33
C PRO A 178 -21.71 6.40 -24.58
N CYS A 179 -22.06 7.09 -25.67
CA CYS A 179 -21.45 8.34 -26.11
C CYS A 179 -22.43 9.24 -26.86
N GLY A 180 -22.02 10.47 -27.16
CA GLY A 180 -22.83 11.38 -27.94
C GLY A 180 -22.34 12.82 -27.96
N PRO A 181 -23.00 13.67 -28.78
CA PRO A 181 -22.72 15.09 -28.79
C PRO A 181 -23.03 15.72 -27.46
N CYS A 182 -22.34 16.82 -27.14
CA CYS A 182 -22.61 17.57 -25.93
C CYS A 182 -22.72 19.08 -26.21
N SER A 183 -23.29 19.77 -25.24
CA SER A 183 -23.37 21.23 -25.23
C SER A 183 -22.87 21.73 -23.90
N GLU A 184 -21.81 22.52 -23.94
CA GLU A 184 -21.19 23.13 -22.77
C GLU A 184 -21.63 24.57 -22.60
N ILE A 185 -21.61 25.04 -21.35
CA ILE A 185 -21.90 26.43 -21.03
C ILE A 185 -20.67 27.04 -20.39
N TYR A 186 -20.14 28.09 -21.03
CA TYR A 186 -18.99 28.83 -20.53
C TYR A 186 -19.41 30.14 -19.91
N TYR A 187 -18.75 30.58 -18.86
CA TYR A 187 -18.93 31.89 -18.27
C TYR A 187 -17.73 32.79 -18.59
N ASP A 188 -17.99 33.98 -19.21
CA ASP A 188 -16.95 34.98 -19.45
C ASP A 188 -16.62 35.75 -18.18
N ARG A 189 -15.46 35.44 -17.58
CA ARG A 189 -14.96 36.08 -16.38
C ARG A 189 -14.38 37.46 -16.59
N GLY A 190 -14.29 37.88 -17.85
CA GLY A 190 -13.80 39.19 -18.28
C GLY A 190 -12.37 39.18 -18.80
N GLU A 191 -12.00 40.27 -19.46
CA GLU A 191 -10.70 40.38 -20.16
C GLU A 191 -9.47 40.24 -19.26
N LYS A 192 -9.58 40.54 -17.97
CA LYS A 192 -8.46 40.41 -17.01
C LYS A 192 -7.94 38.98 -16.90
N TYR A 193 -8.76 37.98 -17.22
CA TYR A 193 -8.40 36.55 -17.19
C TYR A 193 -8.05 35.99 -18.57
N GLY A 194 -8.11 36.84 -19.62
CA GLY A 194 -7.81 36.44 -20.99
C GLY A 194 -6.32 36.33 -21.28
N CYS A 195 -6.00 35.62 -22.37
CA CYS A 195 -4.61 35.44 -22.84
C CYS A 195 -4.01 36.70 -23.50
N GLY A 196 -4.77 37.80 -23.58
CA GLY A 196 -4.34 39.03 -24.23
C GLY A 196 -4.28 38.97 -25.76
N LYS A 197 -4.71 37.88 -26.39
CA LYS A 197 -4.77 37.73 -27.83
C LYS A 197 -6.07 38.34 -28.37
N PRO A 198 -6.09 38.95 -29.56
CA PRO A 198 -7.29 39.55 -30.17
C PRO A 198 -8.38 38.53 -30.50
N ASP A 199 -8.02 37.28 -30.68
CA ASP A 199 -8.89 36.14 -31.02
C ASP A 199 -9.30 35.29 -29.81
N CYS A 200 -9.13 35.83 -28.59
CA CYS A 200 -9.56 35.15 -27.36
C CYS A 200 -11.07 34.90 -27.38
N LYS A 201 -11.45 33.63 -27.38
CA LYS A 201 -12.85 33.15 -27.50
C LYS A 201 -13.07 31.88 -26.72
N VAL A 202 -14.30 31.36 -26.68
CA VAL A 202 -14.62 30.03 -26.16
C VAL A 202 -13.74 28.96 -26.84
N GLY A 203 -13.15 28.06 -26.06
CA GLY A 203 -12.15 27.09 -26.50
C GLY A 203 -10.70 27.59 -26.43
N CYS A 204 -10.47 28.84 -25.99
CA CYS A 204 -9.11 29.28 -25.66
C CYS A 204 -8.64 28.69 -24.34
N ASP A 205 -7.41 28.21 -24.31
CA ASP A 205 -6.80 27.61 -23.10
C ASP A 205 -6.38 28.65 -22.03
N CYS A 206 -7.17 29.69 -21.86
CA CYS A 206 -7.02 30.69 -20.82
C CYS A 206 -8.17 30.66 -19.83
N ASP A 207 -8.04 31.39 -18.71
CA ASP A 207 -9.02 31.37 -17.63
C ASP A 207 -10.21 32.34 -17.84
N ARG A 208 -10.35 32.99 -19.02
CA ARG A 208 -11.42 33.92 -19.31
C ARG A 208 -12.77 33.23 -19.49
N PHE A 209 -12.86 32.26 -20.40
CA PHE A 209 -14.06 31.48 -20.64
C PHE A 209 -13.99 30.20 -19.86
N MET A 210 -14.56 30.19 -18.66
CA MET A 210 -14.56 29.02 -17.79
C MET A 210 -15.77 28.13 -18.09
N GLU A 211 -15.54 26.89 -18.51
CA GLU A 211 -16.60 25.90 -18.63
C GLU A 211 -17.20 25.65 -17.23
N VAL A 212 -18.48 25.89 -17.07
CA VAL A 212 -19.21 25.66 -15.83
C VAL A 212 -20.17 24.48 -15.90
N TRP A 213 -20.68 24.13 -17.10
CA TRP A 213 -21.62 23.01 -17.26
C TRP A 213 -21.42 22.29 -18.57
N ASN A 214 -21.49 20.95 -18.56
CA ASN A 214 -21.51 20.13 -19.75
C ASN A 214 -22.80 19.29 -19.78
N ASN A 215 -23.62 19.41 -20.83
CA ASN A 215 -24.81 18.60 -21.10
C ASN A 215 -24.44 17.57 -22.17
N VAL A 216 -24.29 16.31 -21.81
CA VAL A 216 -24.00 15.21 -22.75
C VAL A 216 -25.31 14.52 -23.17
N PHE A 217 -25.53 14.46 -24.46
CA PHE A 217 -26.71 13.85 -25.11
C PHE A 217 -26.36 12.41 -25.53
N THR A 218 -26.39 11.50 -24.58
CA THR A 218 -25.99 10.11 -24.80
C THR A 218 -27.03 9.39 -25.65
N GLN A 219 -26.73 9.27 -26.93
CA GLN A 219 -27.61 8.67 -27.92
C GLN A 219 -26.98 7.58 -28.77
N PHE A 220 -25.67 7.35 -28.63
CA PHE A 220 -24.94 6.33 -29.35
C PHE A 220 -24.21 5.37 -28.42
N GLU A 221 -23.98 4.16 -28.93
CA GLU A 221 -23.01 3.18 -28.38
C GLU A 221 -21.82 3.19 -29.33
N GLY A 222 -20.67 3.59 -28.81
CA GLY A 222 -19.39 3.61 -29.54
C GLY A 222 -18.67 2.28 -29.42
N ASP A 223 -18.02 1.84 -30.50
CA ASP A 223 -17.20 0.62 -30.54
C ASP A 223 -15.74 0.84 -30.10
N GLY A 224 -15.39 2.06 -29.72
CA GLY A 224 -14.02 2.48 -29.38
C GLY A 224 -13.05 2.52 -30.57
N LYS A 225 -13.59 2.43 -31.80
CA LYS A 225 -12.81 2.46 -33.06
C LYS A 225 -13.37 3.48 -34.05
N GLY A 226 -14.27 4.34 -33.60
CA GLY A 226 -14.92 5.36 -34.39
C GLY A 226 -16.23 4.92 -35.06
N GLY A 227 -16.74 3.74 -34.74
CA GLY A 227 -18.08 3.28 -35.15
C GLY A 227 -19.14 3.57 -34.08
N TYR A 228 -20.33 4.06 -34.51
CA TYR A 228 -21.41 4.42 -33.59
C TYR A 228 -22.71 3.73 -34.01
N THR A 229 -23.44 3.18 -33.04
CA THR A 229 -24.78 2.62 -33.20
C THR A 229 -25.73 3.39 -32.32
N GLU A 230 -26.92 3.77 -32.85
CA GLU A 230 -27.92 4.46 -32.03
C GLU A 230 -28.39 3.58 -30.87
N LEU A 231 -28.42 4.17 -29.66
CA LEU A 231 -29.01 3.54 -28.49
C LEU A 231 -30.53 3.42 -28.66
N SER A 232 -31.11 2.32 -28.21
CA SER A 232 -32.57 2.15 -28.15
C SER A 232 -33.26 3.16 -27.24
N GLN A 233 -32.52 3.73 -26.29
CA GLN A 233 -32.94 4.70 -25.29
C GLN A 233 -31.97 5.89 -25.31
N LYS A 234 -32.52 7.10 -25.54
CA LYS A 234 -31.71 8.33 -25.42
C LYS A 234 -31.64 8.76 -23.97
N ASN A 235 -30.45 9.12 -23.51
CA ASN A 235 -30.19 9.46 -22.12
C ASN A 235 -29.55 10.85 -22.01
N ILE A 236 -29.68 11.45 -20.84
CA ILE A 236 -28.95 12.66 -20.46
C ILE A 236 -27.94 12.32 -19.39
N ASP A 237 -26.72 12.75 -19.65
CA ASP A 237 -25.62 12.81 -18.69
C ASP A 237 -25.18 14.27 -18.59
N THR A 238 -25.11 14.82 -17.37
CA THR A 238 -24.59 16.18 -17.21
C THR A 238 -23.49 16.21 -16.14
N GLY A 239 -22.55 17.11 -16.35
CA GLY A 239 -21.48 17.37 -15.40
C GLY A 239 -21.25 18.86 -15.21
N MET A 240 -21.36 19.32 -13.96
CA MET A 240 -20.99 20.68 -13.56
C MET A 240 -20.01 20.61 -12.40
N GLY A 241 -18.81 21.15 -12.59
CA GLY A 241 -17.81 21.22 -11.52
C GLY A 241 -18.25 22.19 -10.44
N LEU A 242 -18.49 21.69 -9.21
CA LEU A 242 -18.97 22.53 -8.10
C LEU A 242 -17.96 23.62 -7.77
N GLU A 243 -16.67 23.31 -7.73
CA GLU A 243 -15.61 24.27 -7.44
C GLU A 243 -15.50 25.34 -8.51
N ARG A 244 -15.66 25.00 -9.80
CA ARG A 244 -15.68 25.97 -10.90
C ARG A 244 -16.89 26.89 -10.82
N LEU A 245 -18.07 26.34 -10.50
CA LEU A 245 -19.26 27.14 -10.23
C LEU A 245 -19.05 28.09 -9.06
N ALA A 246 -18.44 27.63 -7.97
CA ALA A 246 -18.12 28.44 -6.81
C ALA A 246 -17.15 29.60 -7.14
N VAL A 247 -16.14 29.38 -8.02
CA VAL A 247 -15.26 30.46 -8.51
C VAL A 247 -16.07 31.57 -9.16
N VAL A 248 -17.03 31.21 -10.02
CA VAL A 248 -17.91 32.17 -10.72
C VAL A 248 -18.82 32.91 -9.73
N MET A 249 -19.47 32.18 -8.81
CA MET A 249 -20.43 32.74 -7.87
C MET A 249 -19.81 33.60 -6.79
N GLN A 250 -18.59 33.27 -6.36
CA GLN A 250 -17.83 34.02 -5.34
C GLN A 250 -16.93 35.10 -5.93
N ASP A 251 -16.84 35.19 -7.26
CA ASP A 251 -16.03 36.14 -8.04
C ASP A 251 -14.55 36.16 -7.56
N VAL A 252 -13.97 34.99 -7.45
CA VAL A 252 -12.58 34.78 -7.00
C VAL A 252 -11.69 34.36 -8.16
N ASP A 253 -10.35 34.49 -7.97
CA ASP A 253 -9.39 34.29 -9.07
C ASP A 253 -9.14 32.83 -9.42
N SER A 254 -9.24 31.92 -8.45
CA SER A 254 -8.97 30.49 -8.65
C SER A 254 -9.84 29.58 -7.77
N VAL A 255 -9.86 28.30 -8.08
CA VAL A 255 -10.52 27.26 -7.23
C VAL A 255 -9.90 27.20 -5.82
N PHE A 256 -8.67 27.66 -5.62
CA PHE A 256 -8.02 27.73 -4.31
C PHE A 256 -8.47 28.92 -3.46
N ASP A 257 -9.27 29.83 -4.01
CA ASP A 257 -9.75 31.03 -3.36
C ASP A 257 -11.23 30.95 -2.96
N ILE A 258 -11.96 29.89 -3.35
CA ILE A 258 -13.33 29.63 -2.89
C ILE A 258 -13.34 29.35 -1.39
N ASP A 259 -14.45 29.59 -0.73
CA ASP A 259 -14.60 29.56 0.74
C ASP A 259 -13.98 28.31 1.39
N THR A 260 -14.33 27.10 0.97
CA THR A 260 -13.85 25.84 1.55
C THR A 260 -12.36 25.60 1.29
N MET A 261 -11.89 25.82 0.06
CA MET A 261 -10.48 25.65 -0.30
C MET A 261 -9.60 26.71 0.34
N LYS A 262 -10.11 27.93 0.47
CA LYS A 262 -9.45 29.04 1.16
C LYS A 262 -9.21 28.69 2.64
N ALA A 263 -10.18 28.08 3.32
CA ALA A 263 -10.02 27.68 4.73
C ALA A 263 -8.85 26.68 4.89
N ILE A 264 -8.73 25.70 3.99
CA ILE A 264 -7.63 24.73 3.98
C ILE A 264 -6.30 25.42 3.66
N ARG A 265 -6.26 26.25 2.62
CA ARG A 265 -5.10 27.04 2.19
C ARG A 265 -4.57 27.94 3.31
N ASP A 266 -5.47 28.68 3.97
CA ASP A 266 -5.12 29.57 5.07
C ASP A 266 -4.54 28.77 6.27
N LYS A 267 -5.00 27.52 6.47
CA LYS A 267 -4.42 26.62 7.47
C LYS A 267 -3.01 26.13 7.06
N VAL A 268 -2.75 25.92 5.78
CA VAL A 268 -1.38 25.64 5.28
C VAL A 268 -0.47 26.85 5.56
N CYS A 269 -0.95 28.07 5.30
CA CYS A 269 -0.21 29.30 5.58
C CYS A 269 0.08 29.48 7.09
N GLU A 270 -0.91 29.19 7.96
CA GLU A 270 -0.73 29.21 9.41
C GLU A 270 0.38 28.26 9.87
N LEU A 271 0.37 27.00 9.37
CA LEU A 271 1.32 25.98 9.78
C LEU A 271 2.74 26.22 9.25
N SER A 272 2.87 26.81 8.06
CA SER A 272 4.17 27.12 7.44
C SER A 272 4.74 28.49 7.83
N GLY A 273 3.92 29.39 8.40
CA GLY A 273 4.29 30.78 8.63
C GLY A 273 4.46 31.59 7.33
N LYS A 274 4.04 31.03 6.18
CA LYS A 274 4.11 31.70 4.86
C LYS A 274 2.82 32.49 4.60
N SER A 275 2.92 33.46 3.69
CA SER A 275 1.78 34.28 3.26
C SER A 275 1.50 34.01 1.78
N TYR A 276 0.27 33.62 1.47
CA TYR A 276 -0.18 33.40 0.10
C TYR A 276 -0.07 34.68 -0.75
N GLN A 277 0.26 34.56 -2.05
CA GLN A 277 0.49 35.63 -3.02
C GLN A 277 1.71 36.54 -2.69
N LYS A 278 2.73 36.01 -2.01
CA LYS A 278 3.99 36.70 -1.76
C LYS A 278 5.18 36.13 -2.54
N ASP A 279 5.18 34.83 -2.75
CA ASP A 279 6.22 34.13 -3.51
C ASP A 279 5.56 33.07 -4.40
N ALA A 280 5.86 33.09 -5.70
CA ALA A 280 5.21 32.21 -6.66
C ALA A 280 5.49 30.71 -6.43
N LEU A 281 6.66 30.33 -5.90
CA LEU A 281 7.01 28.94 -5.60
C LEU A 281 6.34 28.46 -4.32
N ASP A 282 6.30 29.33 -3.30
CA ASP A 282 5.54 29.06 -2.08
C ASP A 282 4.04 28.88 -2.41
N ASP A 283 3.48 29.72 -3.30
CA ASP A 283 2.06 29.66 -3.72
C ASP A 283 1.72 28.34 -4.41
N VAL A 284 2.59 27.84 -5.29
CA VAL A 284 2.42 26.51 -5.91
C VAL A 284 2.38 25.43 -4.85
N SER A 285 3.31 25.46 -3.88
CA SER A 285 3.37 24.49 -2.80
C SER A 285 2.14 24.55 -1.89
N ILE A 286 1.67 25.76 -1.56
CA ILE A 286 0.47 25.98 -0.73
C ILE A 286 -0.78 25.42 -1.44
N ARG A 287 -0.98 25.71 -2.73
CA ARG A 287 -2.11 25.21 -3.53
C ARG A 287 -2.07 23.69 -3.65
N LEU A 288 -0.89 23.14 -3.95
CA LEU A 288 -0.71 21.70 -4.09
C LEU A 288 -1.04 20.97 -2.79
N ILE A 289 -0.55 21.43 -1.64
CA ILE A 289 -0.89 20.81 -0.34
C ILE A 289 -2.38 20.91 -0.08
N THR A 290 -3.02 22.03 -0.42
CA THR A 290 -4.46 22.26 -0.25
C THR A 290 -5.29 21.24 -1.02
N ASP A 291 -4.98 21.02 -2.30
CA ASP A 291 -5.63 20.01 -3.14
C ASP A 291 -5.38 18.60 -2.63
N HIS A 292 -4.12 18.28 -2.37
CA HIS A 292 -3.71 16.92 -2.05
C HIS A 292 -4.22 16.44 -0.69
N ILE A 293 -4.33 17.33 0.30
CA ILE A 293 -4.91 16.92 1.58
C ILE A 293 -6.41 16.70 1.49
N ARG A 294 -7.13 17.49 0.67
CA ARG A 294 -8.55 17.26 0.38
C ARG A 294 -8.72 15.90 -0.31
N SER A 295 -7.95 15.65 -1.36
CA SER A 295 -7.94 14.38 -2.10
C SER A 295 -7.67 13.18 -1.19
N ALA A 296 -6.60 13.23 -0.39
CA ALA A 296 -6.21 12.14 0.50
C ALA A 296 -7.28 11.88 1.58
N THR A 297 -7.88 12.91 2.15
CA THR A 297 -8.93 12.80 3.16
C THR A 297 -10.14 12.03 2.63
N PHE A 298 -10.62 12.36 1.44
CA PHE A 298 -11.76 11.68 0.82
C PHE A 298 -11.41 10.25 0.37
N MET A 299 -10.23 10.04 -0.20
CA MET A 299 -9.78 8.69 -0.59
C MET A 299 -9.69 7.74 0.60
N ILE A 300 -9.13 8.19 1.72
CA ILE A 300 -9.03 7.38 2.95
C ILE A 300 -10.43 7.12 3.53
N SER A 301 -11.32 8.11 3.53
CA SER A 301 -12.72 7.94 3.97
C SER A 301 -13.44 6.87 3.16
N ASP A 302 -13.15 6.74 1.87
CA ASP A 302 -13.71 5.72 0.99
C ASP A 302 -12.97 4.37 1.06
N GLY A 303 -12.07 4.19 2.05
CA GLY A 303 -11.40 2.91 2.35
C GLY A 303 -10.12 2.67 1.55
N ILE A 304 -9.63 3.64 0.79
CA ILE A 304 -8.37 3.49 0.05
C ILE A 304 -7.19 3.63 1.00
N MET A 305 -6.27 2.66 0.96
CA MET A 305 -5.08 2.63 1.80
C MET A 305 -3.81 2.85 0.99
N PRO A 306 -2.80 3.57 1.54
CA PRO A 306 -1.53 3.76 0.85
C PRO A 306 -0.84 2.43 0.55
N SER A 307 -0.55 2.15 -0.73
CA SER A 307 0.10 0.92 -1.18
C SER A 307 1.11 1.19 -2.30
N ASN A 308 1.77 0.15 -2.82
CA ASN A 308 2.72 0.27 -3.92
C ASN A 308 2.07 0.14 -5.30
N GLU A 309 0.82 -0.27 -5.38
CA GLU A 309 0.13 -0.54 -6.64
C GLU A 309 -1.31 -0.02 -6.61
N GLY A 310 -1.89 0.17 -7.80
CA GLY A 310 -3.29 0.51 -7.97
C GLY A 310 -3.73 1.82 -7.29
N ARG A 311 -4.92 1.82 -6.71
CA ARG A 311 -5.52 3.00 -6.05
C ARG A 311 -4.69 3.51 -4.88
N GLY A 312 -4.11 2.58 -4.11
CA GLY A 312 -3.29 2.91 -2.96
C GLY A 312 -1.98 3.57 -3.35
N TYR A 313 -1.43 3.28 -4.52
CA TYR A 313 -0.28 4.01 -5.07
C TYR A 313 -0.63 5.47 -5.37
N VAL A 314 -1.79 5.73 -5.96
CA VAL A 314 -2.27 7.09 -6.21
C VAL A 314 -2.36 7.88 -4.89
N LEU A 315 -2.99 7.30 -3.87
CA LEU A 315 -3.09 7.93 -2.55
C LEU A 315 -1.70 8.17 -1.93
N ARG A 316 -0.82 7.18 -1.97
CA ARG A 316 0.55 7.31 -1.46
C ARG A 316 1.33 8.42 -2.17
N ARG A 317 1.21 8.51 -3.50
CA ARG A 317 1.83 9.56 -4.33
C ARG A 317 1.37 10.94 -3.87
N ILE A 318 0.06 11.14 -3.72
CA ILE A 318 -0.56 12.39 -3.29
C ILE A 318 -0.05 12.80 -1.89
N ILE A 319 -0.07 11.89 -0.92
CA ILE A 319 0.41 12.14 0.44
C ILE A 319 1.89 12.53 0.45
N ARG A 320 2.73 11.78 -0.26
CA ARG A 320 4.19 12.03 -0.29
C ARG A 320 4.55 13.33 -1.00
N ARG A 321 3.80 13.66 -2.05
CA ARG A 321 3.98 14.92 -2.78
C ARG A 321 3.62 16.11 -1.88
N ALA A 322 2.51 16.04 -1.14
CA ALA A 322 2.15 17.05 -0.15
C ALA A 322 3.18 17.17 0.99
N ALA A 323 3.71 16.03 1.49
CA ALA A 323 4.75 16.03 2.53
C ALA A 323 6.04 16.71 2.07
N ARG A 324 6.49 16.46 0.84
CA ARG A 324 7.65 17.15 0.25
C ARG A 324 7.44 18.66 0.21
N HIS A 325 6.30 19.10 -0.33
CA HIS A 325 5.97 20.51 -0.43
C HIS A 325 5.83 21.18 0.96
N GLY A 326 5.32 20.45 1.96
CA GLY A 326 5.33 20.92 3.34
C GLY A 326 6.74 21.21 3.87
N ARG A 327 7.69 20.31 3.59
CA ARG A 327 9.10 20.55 3.91
C ARG A 327 9.70 21.73 3.17
N MET A 328 9.37 21.91 1.89
CA MET A 328 9.81 23.07 1.11
C MET A 328 9.30 24.38 1.71
N LEU A 329 8.09 24.39 2.26
CA LEU A 329 7.53 25.53 2.98
C LEU A 329 8.08 25.71 4.40
N GLY A 330 8.92 24.78 4.89
CA GLY A 330 9.51 24.82 6.24
C GLY A 330 8.62 24.31 7.35
N ILE A 331 7.61 23.48 7.04
CA ILE A 331 6.76 22.87 8.07
C ILE A 331 7.52 21.70 8.70
N ASP A 332 7.76 21.79 10.01
CA ASP A 332 8.43 20.75 10.77
C ASP A 332 7.44 19.71 11.33
N GLY A 333 7.85 18.43 11.32
CA GLY A 333 7.07 17.31 11.86
C GLY A 333 5.86 16.93 11.00
N THR A 334 4.90 16.23 11.59
CA THR A 334 3.65 15.83 10.93
C THR A 334 2.60 16.94 10.98
N PHE A 335 1.98 17.21 9.85
CA PHE A 335 1.02 18.30 9.72
C PHE A 335 -0.29 17.92 9.00
N MET A 336 -0.30 16.81 8.27
CA MET A 336 -1.44 16.45 7.41
C MET A 336 -2.72 16.19 8.19
N ALA A 337 -2.64 15.54 9.35
CA ALA A 337 -3.82 15.32 10.20
C ALA A 337 -4.47 16.64 10.65
N LYS A 338 -3.67 17.69 10.89
CA LYS A 338 -4.18 19.03 11.26
C LYS A 338 -4.91 19.69 10.09
N LEU A 339 -4.43 19.51 8.86
CA LEU A 339 -5.08 20.00 7.65
C LEU A 339 -6.35 19.19 7.33
N ALA A 340 -6.31 17.86 7.47
CA ALA A 340 -7.47 17.00 7.29
C ALA A 340 -8.63 17.37 8.24
N ALA A 341 -8.33 17.82 9.44
CA ALA A 341 -9.35 18.35 10.36
C ALA A 341 -10.11 19.53 9.77
N THR A 342 -9.42 20.43 9.04
CA THR A 342 -10.07 21.54 8.33
C THR A 342 -10.89 21.03 7.15
N VAL A 343 -10.37 20.09 6.35
CA VAL A 343 -11.13 19.46 5.25
C VAL A 343 -12.44 18.86 5.77
N ILE A 344 -12.37 18.09 6.85
CA ILE A 344 -13.55 17.45 7.46
C ILE A 344 -14.55 18.51 7.93
N HIS A 345 -14.06 19.57 8.58
CA HIS A 345 -14.93 20.66 9.06
C HIS A 345 -15.69 21.32 7.91
N GLU A 346 -15.03 21.63 6.82
CA GLU A 346 -15.62 22.31 5.66
C GLU A 346 -16.55 21.42 4.83
N SER A 347 -16.33 20.08 4.85
CA SER A 347 -17.03 19.13 3.98
C SER A 347 -18.11 18.30 4.67
N LYS A 348 -18.19 18.28 6.02
CA LYS A 348 -19.08 17.38 6.79
C LYS A 348 -20.57 17.54 6.49
N ASP A 349 -21.01 18.72 6.05
CA ASP A 349 -22.43 18.96 5.73
C ASP A 349 -22.87 18.20 4.46
N GLY A 350 -21.96 18.02 3.52
CA GLY A 350 -22.18 17.18 2.31
C GLY A 350 -21.80 15.71 2.52
N TYR A 351 -20.85 15.46 3.42
CA TYR A 351 -20.21 14.15 3.63
C TYR A 351 -20.01 13.85 5.12
N PRO A 352 -21.08 13.52 5.86
CA PRO A 352 -21.02 13.29 7.30
C PRO A 352 -20.11 12.12 7.70
N GLU A 353 -19.90 11.15 6.79
CA GLU A 353 -18.99 10.03 6.98
C GLU A 353 -17.53 10.44 7.24
N LEU A 354 -17.13 11.64 6.85
CA LEU A 354 -15.80 12.17 7.15
C LEU A 354 -15.59 12.39 8.66
N GLU A 355 -16.60 12.91 9.35
CA GLU A 355 -16.53 13.11 10.80
C GLU A 355 -16.57 11.76 11.53
N GLU A 356 -17.36 10.80 11.05
CA GLU A 356 -17.43 9.45 11.62
C GLU A 356 -16.09 8.70 11.53
N LYS A 357 -15.34 8.92 10.44
CA LYS A 357 -14.06 8.24 10.15
C LYS A 357 -12.82 9.08 10.50
N LYS A 358 -12.99 10.20 11.18
CA LYS A 358 -11.95 11.20 11.44
C LYS A 358 -10.68 10.63 12.06
N ASP A 359 -10.81 9.85 13.14
CA ASP A 359 -9.66 9.26 13.82
C ASP A 359 -8.90 8.28 12.94
N PHE A 360 -9.62 7.54 12.11
CA PHE A 360 -9.03 6.64 11.13
C PHE A 360 -8.24 7.40 10.06
N ILE A 361 -8.84 8.47 9.50
CA ILE A 361 -8.20 9.33 8.49
C ILE A 361 -6.90 9.91 9.06
N PHE A 362 -6.95 10.45 10.27
CA PHE A 362 -5.78 11.03 10.93
C PHE A 362 -4.67 10.01 11.15
N LYS A 363 -5.02 8.81 11.61
CA LYS A 363 -4.06 7.74 11.85
C LYS A 363 -3.35 7.31 10.56
N VAL A 364 -4.08 7.14 9.46
CA VAL A 364 -3.51 6.76 8.16
C VAL A 364 -2.56 7.84 7.63
N LEU A 365 -2.99 9.11 7.64
CA LEU A 365 -2.19 10.24 7.18
C LEU A 365 -0.89 10.36 8.00
N THR A 366 -1.01 10.38 9.33
CA THR A 366 0.15 10.52 10.23
C THR A 366 1.16 9.41 10.02
N GLN A 367 0.70 8.16 9.90
CA GLN A 367 1.61 7.02 9.72
C GLN A 367 2.34 7.02 8.37
N GLU A 368 1.65 7.38 7.27
CA GLU A 368 2.32 7.45 5.96
C GLU A 368 3.29 8.65 5.91
N GLU A 369 2.93 9.77 6.55
CA GLU A 369 3.79 10.94 6.70
C GLU A 369 5.05 10.63 7.51
N GLU A 370 4.93 9.94 8.66
CA GLU A 370 6.06 9.50 9.49
C GLU A 370 6.96 8.48 8.78
N LYS A 371 6.36 7.53 8.05
CA LYS A 371 7.11 6.57 7.24
C LYS A 371 7.93 7.29 6.16
N PHE A 372 7.32 8.25 5.49
CA PHE A 372 7.97 9.00 4.44
C PHE A 372 9.04 9.95 5.00
N ALA A 373 8.80 10.58 6.14
CA ALA A 373 9.79 11.44 6.80
C ALA A 373 11.12 10.72 7.09
N LYS A 374 11.07 9.41 7.38
CA LYS A 374 12.27 8.59 7.59
C LYS A 374 13.06 8.31 6.32
N THR A 375 12.38 8.26 5.17
CA THR A 375 12.98 7.87 3.89
C THR A 375 13.30 9.05 2.99
N ILE A 376 12.58 10.18 3.13
CA ILE A 376 12.73 11.33 2.25
C ILE A 376 14.13 11.96 2.34
N ASP A 377 14.66 12.15 3.55
CA ASP A 377 15.97 12.77 3.75
C ASP A 377 17.09 11.91 3.16
N GLN A 378 16.98 10.58 3.31
CA GLN A 378 17.92 9.65 2.69
C GLN A 378 17.79 9.63 1.17
N GLY A 379 16.57 9.59 0.65
CA GLY A 379 16.26 9.59 -0.78
C GLY A 379 16.77 10.87 -1.46
N LEU A 380 16.49 12.03 -0.88
CA LEU A 380 16.97 13.32 -1.39
C LEU A 380 18.52 13.42 -1.38
N ALA A 381 19.18 12.98 -0.30
CA ALA A 381 20.64 12.98 -0.23
C ALA A 381 21.29 12.06 -1.27
N ILE A 382 20.66 10.91 -1.54
CA ILE A 382 21.13 9.96 -2.57
C ILE A 382 20.89 10.54 -3.97
N LEU A 383 19.72 11.12 -4.22
CA LEU A 383 19.38 11.76 -5.48
C LEU A 383 20.34 12.92 -5.76
N GLU A 384 20.61 13.78 -4.79
CA GLU A 384 21.58 14.87 -4.91
C GLU A 384 23.00 14.37 -5.25
N LYS A 385 23.40 13.23 -4.67
CA LYS A 385 24.67 12.60 -5.02
C LYS A 385 24.67 12.11 -6.47
N MET A 386 23.60 11.44 -6.91
CA MET A 386 23.44 10.98 -8.28
C MET A 386 23.43 12.16 -9.27
N GLU A 387 22.75 13.25 -8.95
CA GLU A 387 22.76 14.49 -9.73
C GLU A 387 24.18 15.04 -9.92
N LYS A 388 24.97 15.11 -8.85
CA LYS A 388 26.35 15.57 -8.91
C LYS A 388 27.24 14.65 -9.77
N GLU A 389 27.02 13.35 -9.68
CA GLU A 389 27.70 12.34 -10.50
C GLU A 389 27.33 12.53 -11.98
N MET A 390 26.04 12.72 -12.32
CA MET A 390 25.57 13.01 -13.67
C MET A 390 26.14 14.31 -14.22
N GLN A 391 26.12 15.39 -13.42
CA GLN A 391 26.72 16.68 -13.81
C GLN A 391 28.21 16.54 -14.14
N THR A 392 28.94 15.78 -13.33
CA THR A 392 30.39 15.54 -13.54
C THR A 392 30.65 14.72 -14.79
N ALA A 393 29.74 13.75 -15.10
CA ALA A 393 29.81 12.92 -16.31
C ALA A 393 29.27 13.64 -17.56
N GLY A 394 28.61 14.78 -17.43
CA GLY A 394 27.95 15.50 -18.53
C GLY A 394 26.64 14.79 -19.00
N GLU A 395 26.08 13.91 -18.17
CA GLU A 395 24.86 13.21 -18.44
C GLU A 395 23.64 14.03 -17.99
N LYS A 396 22.54 13.94 -18.73
CA LYS A 396 21.27 14.62 -18.41
C LYS A 396 20.13 13.66 -18.05
N THR A 397 20.36 12.37 -18.14
CA THR A 397 19.34 11.34 -17.90
C THR A 397 19.79 10.41 -16.80
N LEU A 398 19.00 10.30 -15.72
CA LEU A 398 19.22 9.33 -14.66
C LEU A 398 18.92 7.92 -15.19
N SER A 399 19.84 6.98 -15.00
CA SER A 399 19.63 5.60 -15.46
C SER A 399 18.43 4.95 -14.77
N GLY A 400 17.70 4.07 -15.50
CA GLY A 400 16.56 3.35 -14.98
C GLY A 400 16.90 2.47 -13.78
N GLU A 401 18.11 1.91 -13.68
CA GLU A 401 18.58 1.14 -12.52
C GLU A 401 18.71 2.01 -11.26
N ASN A 402 19.25 3.23 -11.40
CA ASN A 402 19.36 4.17 -10.28
C ASN A 402 18.01 4.68 -9.83
N ALA A 403 17.10 4.98 -10.77
CA ALA A 403 15.73 5.34 -10.47
C ALA A 403 14.97 4.19 -9.77
N PHE A 404 15.17 2.95 -10.24
CA PHE A 404 14.59 1.77 -9.61
C PHE A 404 15.15 1.53 -8.20
N LYS A 405 16.44 1.75 -7.98
CA LYS A 405 17.05 1.65 -6.66
C LYS A 405 16.47 2.66 -5.67
N LEU A 406 16.20 3.90 -6.09
CA LEU A 406 15.51 4.90 -5.27
C LEU A 406 14.10 4.43 -4.92
N TYR A 407 13.38 3.86 -5.88
CA TYR A 407 12.01 3.36 -5.71
C TYR A 407 11.95 2.14 -4.79
N ASP A 408 12.71 1.08 -5.10
CA ASP A 408 12.62 -0.23 -4.45
C ASP A 408 13.26 -0.25 -3.05
N THR A 409 14.48 0.32 -2.94
CA THR A 409 15.27 0.25 -1.70
C THR A 409 14.90 1.36 -0.72
N TYR A 410 14.63 2.56 -1.22
CA TYR A 410 14.41 3.74 -0.37
C TYR A 410 12.95 4.18 -0.36
N GLY A 411 12.07 3.52 -1.11
CA GLY A 411 10.64 3.87 -1.17
C GLY A 411 10.38 5.27 -1.72
N PHE A 412 11.30 5.79 -2.55
CA PHE A 412 11.21 7.11 -3.15
C PHE A 412 10.46 6.99 -4.49
N PRO A 413 9.25 7.53 -4.63
CA PRO A 413 8.43 7.33 -5.83
C PRO A 413 9.12 7.79 -7.11
N LEU A 414 8.93 7.06 -8.21
CA LEU A 414 9.51 7.41 -9.51
C LEU A 414 9.11 8.81 -9.95
N ASP A 415 7.82 9.12 -9.84
CA ASP A 415 7.25 10.41 -10.24
C ASP A 415 7.85 11.57 -9.45
N LEU A 416 8.10 11.34 -8.14
CA LEU A 416 8.76 12.34 -7.30
C LEU A 416 10.22 12.55 -7.70
N THR A 417 10.90 11.45 -8.09
CA THR A 417 12.26 11.52 -8.63
C THR A 417 12.28 12.31 -9.93
N GLN A 418 11.29 12.03 -10.80
CA GLN A 418 11.14 12.71 -12.09
C GLN A 418 10.87 14.21 -11.91
N GLU A 419 9.90 14.58 -11.08
CA GLU A 419 9.57 15.97 -10.77
C GLU A 419 10.80 16.77 -10.29
N ILE A 420 11.57 16.20 -9.33
CA ILE A 420 12.79 16.86 -8.80
C ILE A 420 13.87 17.02 -9.88
N LEU A 421 14.02 16.02 -10.74
CA LEU A 421 15.00 16.05 -11.81
C LEU A 421 14.61 17.05 -12.91
N GLU A 422 13.34 17.09 -13.30
CA GLU A 422 12.80 18.03 -14.31
C GLU A 422 12.91 19.49 -13.85
N GLU A 423 12.67 19.78 -12.56
CA GLU A 423 12.89 21.11 -11.96
C GLU A 423 14.34 21.60 -12.16
N LYS A 424 15.29 20.66 -12.28
CA LYS A 424 16.73 20.94 -12.45
C LYS A 424 17.23 20.72 -13.89
N GLY A 425 16.35 20.42 -14.83
CA GLY A 425 16.65 20.20 -16.25
C GLY A 425 17.25 18.83 -16.58
N PHE A 426 17.00 17.82 -15.74
CA PHE A 426 17.35 16.42 -15.97
C PHE A 426 16.12 15.60 -16.35
N SER A 427 16.33 14.36 -16.83
CA SER A 427 15.30 13.39 -17.18
C SER A 427 15.61 12.01 -16.58
N ILE A 428 14.69 11.05 -16.71
CA ILE A 428 14.83 9.65 -16.28
C ILE A 428 14.73 8.72 -17.49
N ASP A 429 15.50 7.63 -17.47
CA ASP A 429 15.33 6.48 -18.35
C ASP A 429 14.18 5.58 -17.85
N GLU A 430 12.94 5.93 -18.26
CA GLU A 430 11.74 5.19 -17.86
C GLU A 430 11.72 3.76 -18.39
N ASP A 431 12.26 3.50 -19.57
CA ASP A 431 12.30 2.16 -20.15
C ASP A 431 13.27 1.24 -19.39
N GLY A 432 14.40 1.78 -18.96
CA GLY A 432 15.33 1.10 -18.06
C GLY A 432 14.70 0.81 -16.70
N PHE A 433 13.93 1.75 -16.16
CA PHE A 433 13.17 1.55 -14.91
C PHE A 433 12.14 0.43 -15.06
N LYS A 434 11.33 0.43 -16.12
CA LYS A 434 10.34 -0.63 -16.40
C LYS A 434 10.99 -2.01 -16.49
N LYS A 435 12.13 -2.11 -17.19
CA LYS A 435 12.91 -3.36 -17.27
C LYS A 435 13.42 -3.83 -15.92
N ALA A 436 13.95 -2.93 -15.09
CA ALA A 436 14.41 -3.26 -13.73
C ALA A 436 13.25 -3.75 -12.84
N MET A 437 12.08 -3.12 -12.96
CA MET A 437 10.85 -3.54 -12.29
C MET A 437 10.39 -4.94 -12.72
N GLU A 438 10.41 -5.24 -14.02
CA GLU A 438 10.04 -6.57 -14.54
C GLU A 438 11.00 -7.67 -14.04
N ILE A 439 12.31 -7.39 -14.02
CA ILE A 439 13.30 -8.31 -13.46
C ILE A 439 13.00 -8.61 -11.98
N GLN A 440 12.65 -7.61 -11.19
CA GLN A 440 12.30 -7.78 -9.79
C GLN A 440 10.99 -8.57 -9.63
N LYS A 441 9.95 -8.24 -10.41
CA LYS A 441 8.69 -9.00 -10.43
C LYS A 441 8.91 -10.47 -10.78
N LYS A 442 9.77 -10.74 -11.79
CA LYS A 442 10.12 -12.10 -12.17
C LYS A 442 10.88 -12.83 -11.06
N LYS A 443 11.84 -12.19 -10.39
CA LYS A 443 12.55 -12.77 -9.24
C LYS A 443 11.59 -13.08 -8.08
N ALA A 444 10.65 -12.18 -7.77
CA ALA A 444 9.64 -12.41 -6.77
C ALA A 444 8.69 -13.55 -7.15
N HIS A 445 8.27 -13.62 -8.42
CA HIS A 445 7.45 -14.71 -8.96
C HIS A 445 8.20 -16.06 -8.92
N ASP A 446 9.49 -16.08 -9.29
CA ASP A 446 10.30 -17.30 -9.28
C ASP A 446 10.63 -17.79 -7.87
N ALA A 447 10.67 -16.89 -6.88
CA ALA A 447 10.77 -17.24 -5.46
C ALA A 447 9.45 -17.80 -4.88
N HIS A 448 8.32 -17.58 -5.54
CA HIS A 448 6.99 -18.08 -5.16
C HIS A 448 6.53 -19.31 -5.96
N LYS A 449 7.42 -19.96 -6.72
CA LYS A 449 7.09 -21.21 -7.43
C LYS A 449 6.88 -22.36 -6.45
N THR A 450 5.76 -22.34 -5.77
CA THR A 450 5.06 -23.51 -5.25
C THR A 450 3.56 -23.20 -5.30
N THR A 451 2.97 -23.35 -6.45
CA THR A 451 1.59 -23.73 -6.78
C THR A 451 1.27 -23.22 -8.19
N ASN A 452 1.21 -24.14 -9.14
CA ASN A 452 0.64 -23.88 -10.46
C ASN A 452 -0.85 -23.60 -10.30
N TYR A 453 -1.25 -22.34 -10.38
CA TYR A 453 -2.62 -21.96 -10.60
C TYR A 453 -2.69 -21.07 -11.85
N MET A 454 -3.26 -21.63 -12.95
CA MET A 454 -3.58 -20.99 -14.23
C MET A 454 -2.38 -20.40 -15.01
N GLY A 455 -1.52 -21.24 -15.56
CA GLY A 455 -0.63 -20.92 -16.69
C GLY A 455 -1.25 -21.38 -18.01
N ALA A 456 -1.08 -20.60 -19.06
CA ALA A 456 -1.68 -20.73 -20.38
C ALA A 456 -0.98 -21.75 -21.30
N ASP A 457 -0.67 -22.97 -20.79
CA ASP A 457 -0.29 -24.08 -21.66
C ASP A 457 -1.47 -25.04 -21.76
N ALA A 458 -1.82 -25.49 -22.97
CA ALA A 458 -2.86 -26.47 -23.22
C ALA A 458 -2.55 -27.73 -22.40
N THR A 459 -3.49 -28.11 -21.53
CA THR A 459 -3.36 -29.30 -20.70
C THR A 459 -4.25 -30.40 -21.26
N VAL A 460 -3.97 -31.66 -20.91
CA VAL A 460 -4.84 -32.81 -21.25
C VAL A 460 -6.32 -32.56 -20.89
N TYR A 461 -6.59 -31.69 -19.93
CA TYR A 461 -7.95 -31.34 -19.52
C TYR A 461 -8.74 -30.51 -20.54
N ASP A 462 -8.06 -29.83 -21.47
CA ASP A 462 -8.70 -29.07 -22.56
C ASP A 462 -9.28 -29.96 -23.65
N GLU A 463 -8.85 -31.24 -23.72
CA GLU A 463 -9.38 -32.24 -24.65
C GLU A 463 -10.69 -32.88 -24.14
N ILE A 464 -11.05 -32.66 -22.85
CA ILE A 464 -12.23 -33.26 -22.26
C ILE A 464 -13.49 -32.54 -22.72
N ASP A 465 -14.47 -33.27 -23.20
CA ASP A 465 -15.75 -32.75 -23.66
C ASP A 465 -16.40 -31.82 -22.62
N LEU A 466 -16.76 -30.60 -23.06
CA LEU A 466 -17.35 -29.55 -22.22
C LEU A 466 -18.77 -29.91 -21.69
N SER A 467 -19.44 -30.89 -22.31
CA SER A 467 -20.77 -31.37 -21.84
C SER A 467 -20.67 -32.23 -20.58
N ILE A 468 -19.49 -32.75 -20.26
CA ILE A 468 -19.26 -33.52 -19.03
C ILE A 468 -19.21 -32.54 -17.86
N THR A 469 -20.00 -32.81 -16.81
CA THR A 469 -20.05 -32.02 -15.57
C THR A 469 -19.98 -32.96 -14.37
N THR A 470 -19.57 -32.45 -13.21
CA THR A 470 -19.54 -33.18 -11.96
C THR A 470 -20.50 -32.54 -10.95
N GLU A 471 -21.43 -33.31 -10.40
CA GLU A 471 -22.28 -32.84 -9.30
C GLU A 471 -21.54 -32.97 -7.97
N PHE A 472 -21.43 -31.87 -7.22
CA PHE A 472 -20.84 -31.89 -5.88
C PHE A 472 -21.88 -32.24 -4.81
N THR A 473 -21.64 -33.32 -4.07
CA THR A 473 -22.54 -33.83 -3.01
C THR A 473 -21.92 -33.71 -1.61
N GLY A 474 -20.71 -33.12 -1.52
CA GLY A 474 -19.91 -33.13 -0.29
C GLY A 474 -20.30 -32.13 0.78
N TYR A 475 -21.43 -31.43 0.63
CA TYR A 475 -21.99 -30.64 1.73
C TYR A 475 -22.72 -31.56 2.73
N ASP A 476 -23.33 -32.62 2.25
CA ASP A 476 -24.20 -33.51 3.04
C ASP A 476 -23.59 -34.88 3.34
N SER A 477 -22.62 -35.32 2.53
CA SER A 477 -21.98 -36.63 2.67
C SER A 477 -20.49 -36.60 2.39
N LEU A 478 -19.73 -37.45 3.11
CA LEU A 478 -18.31 -37.67 2.87
C LEU A 478 -18.07 -38.88 1.95
N THR A 479 -19.11 -39.58 1.54
CA THR A 479 -19.03 -40.74 0.66
C THR A 479 -20.05 -40.66 -0.45
N ALA A 480 -19.74 -41.21 -1.60
CA ALA A 480 -20.69 -41.38 -2.71
C ALA A 480 -20.30 -42.61 -3.55
N SER A 481 -21.28 -43.21 -4.22
CA SER A 481 -21.01 -44.16 -5.32
C SER A 481 -21.31 -43.45 -6.63
N SER A 482 -20.38 -43.46 -7.58
CA SER A 482 -20.47 -42.68 -8.81
C SER A 482 -19.79 -43.37 -9.99
N LYS A 483 -20.28 -43.10 -11.19
CA LYS A 483 -19.66 -43.59 -12.41
C LYS A 483 -18.46 -42.74 -12.80
N ILE A 484 -17.38 -43.39 -13.17
CA ILE A 484 -16.19 -42.77 -13.73
C ILE A 484 -16.47 -42.36 -15.16
N THR A 485 -16.31 -41.08 -15.48
CA THR A 485 -16.58 -40.55 -16.82
C THR A 485 -15.32 -40.39 -17.64
N VAL A 486 -14.21 -39.98 -17.02
CA VAL A 486 -12.94 -39.73 -17.72
C VAL A 486 -11.78 -40.15 -16.83
N LEU A 487 -10.76 -40.71 -17.44
CA LEU A 487 -9.45 -40.99 -16.85
C LEU A 487 -8.36 -40.28 -17.68
N THR A 488 -7.36 -39.69 -17.02
CA THR A 488 -6.20 -39.14 -17.71
C THR A 488 -4.91 -39.53 -17.00
N THR A 489 -3.81 -39.64 -17.74
CA THR A 489 -2.47 -39.43 -17.17
C THR A 489 -2.14 -37.95 -17.12
N GLU A 490 -0.91 -37.57 -16.90
CA GLU A 490 -0.47 -36.16 -16.97
C GLU A 490 -0.56 -35.57 -18.38
N THR A 491 -0.54 -36.43 -19.43
CA THR A 491 -0.36 -35.99 -20.80
C THR A 491 -1.43 -36.46 -21.79
N GLU A 492 -2.24 -37.46 -21.44
CA GLU A 492 -3.21 -38.05 -22.36
C GLU A 492 -4.47 -38.62 -21.66
N LEU A 493 -5.58 -38.68 -22.39
CA LEU A 493 -6.79 -39.41 -22.01
C LEU A 493 -6.55 -40.91 -22.13
N VAL A 494 -6.94 -41.67 -21.11
CA VAL A 494 -6.77 -43.13 -21.07
C VAL A 494 -8.06 -43.88 -20.73
N GLU A 495 -8.15 -45.14 -21.21
CA GLU A 495 -9.31 -45.99 -20.89
C GLU A 495 -9.20 -46.68 -19.51
N ALA A 496 -7.97 -46.79 -18.97
CA ALA A 496 -7.71 -47.37 -17.66
C ALA A 496 -6.46 -46.80 -17.01
N LEU A 497 -6.44 -46.85 -15.66
CA LEU A 497 -5.25 -46.58 -14.84
C LEU A 497 -4.89 -47.87 -14.09
N SER A 498 -3.61 -48.22 -14.08
CA SER A 498 -3.05 -49.45 -13.50
C SER A 498 -2.25 -49.17 -12.22
N ASP A 499 -1.95 -50.21 -11.47
CA ASP A 499 -1.16 -50.12 -10.23
C ASP A 499 0.12 -49.29 -10.38
N GLY A 500 0.28 -48.34 -9.48
CA GLY A 500 1.42 -47.40 -9.44
C GLY A 500 1.33 -46.20 -10.39
N GLU A 501 0.35 -46.11 -11.31
CA GLU A 501 0.16 -45.00 -12.22
C GLU A 501 -0.42 -43.79 -11.51
N VAL A 502 0.07 -42.60 -11.91
CA VAL A 502 -0.42 -41.28 -11.50
C VAL A 502 -1.38 -40.77 -12.57
N GLY A 503 -2.51 -40.20 -12.15
CA GLY A 503 -3.48 -39.70 -13.11
C GLY A 503 -4.58 -38.89 -12.45
N THR A 504 -5.64 -38.59 -13.25
CA THR A 504 -6.80 -37.86 -12.78
C THR A 504 -8.08 -38.65 -13.08
N ILE A 505 -8.95 -38.79 -12.09
CA ILE A 505 -10.25 -39.40 -12.23
C ILE A 505 -11.32 -38.33 -12.20
N ILE A 506 -12.24 -38.34 -13.18
CA ILE A 506 -13.45 -37.50 -13.22
C ILE A 506 -14.67 -38.40 -13.14
N VAL A 507 -15.63 -38.02 -12.30
CA VAL A 507 -16.86 -38.79 -12.01
C VAL A 507 -18.10 -37.92 -12.21
N GLU A 508 -19.30 -38.57 -12.32
CA GLU A 508 -20.57 -37.84 -12.44
C GLU A 508 -20.95 -37.10 -11.14
N LYS A 509 -20.70 -37.70 -9.98
CA LYS A 509 -20.99 -37.11 -8.67
C LYS A 509 -19.82 -37.33 -7.72
N THR A 510 -19.48 -36.31 -6.94
CA THR A 510 -18.35 -36.39 -6.00
C THR A 510 -18.64 -35.75 -4.65
N PRO A 511 -18.24 -36.39 -3.52
CA PRO A 511 -18.24 -35.76 -2.22
C PRO A 511 -16.97 -34.91 -1.97
N PHE A 512 -15.98 -34.97 -2.88
CA PHE A 512 -14.71 -34.26 -2.75
C PHE A 512 -14.85 -32.78 -3.12
N TYR A 513 -14.53 -31.90 -2.20
CA TYR A 513 -14.46 -30.46 -2.45
C TYR A 513 -13.23 -30.13 -3.29
N ALA A 514 -13.41 -29.45 -4.40
CA ALA A 514 -12.31 -28.98 -5.21
C ALA A 514 -11.73 -27.67 -4.66
N THR A 515 -10.41 -27.49 -4.74
CA THR A 515 -9.72 -26.26 -4.31
C THR A 515 -10.39 -25.02 -4.90
N MET A 516 -10.97 -24.18 -4.05
CA MET A 516 -11.69 -22.97 -4.44
C MET A 516 -11.90 -22.05 -3.22
N GLY A 517 -11.95 -20.72 -3.43
CA GLY A 517 -12.29 -19.76 -2.38
C GLY A 517 -11.34 -19.75 -1.18
N GLY A 518 -10.07 -20.15 -1.36
CA GLY A 518 -9.08 -20.27 -0.30
C GLY A 518 -9.08 -21.60 0.45
N GLN A 519 -10.11 -22.42 0.31
CA GLN A 519 -10.14 -23.74 0.92
C GLN A 519 -9.40 -24.77 0.04
N GLN A 520 -8.49 -25.52 0.65
CA GLN A 520 -7.78 -26.64 0.02
C GLN A 520 -8.76 -27.75 -0.36
N GLY A 521 -8.52 -28.39 -1.52
CA GLY A 521 -9.26 -29.55 -1.99
C GLY A 521 -9.07 -30.77 -1.09
N ASP A 522 -10.10 -31.61 -1.06
CA ASP A 522 -10.09 -32.81 -0.26
C ASP A 522 -9.12 -33.85 -0.77
N LYS A 523 -8.70 -34.71 0.14
CA LYS A 523 -7.97 -35.95 -0.09
C LYS A 523 -8.84 -37.14 0.35
N GLY A 524 -8.47 -38.34 -0.12
CA GLY A 524 -9.21 -39.53 0.25
C GLY A 524 -8.97 -40.67 -0.75
N GLU A 525 -9.96 -41.55 -0.89
CA GLU A 525 -9.83 -42.76 -1.68
C GLU A 525 -10.99 -42.92 -2.68
N ILE A 526 -10.68 -43.41 -3.87
CA ILE A 526 -11.65 -43.86 -4.87
C ILE A 526 -11.37 -45.34 -5.15
N SER A 527 -12.34 -46.19 -4.89
CA SER A 527 -12.21 -47.65 -5.03
C SER A 527 -13.28 -48.25 -5.95
N THR A 528 -12.88 -49.25 -6.71
CA THR A 528 -13.75 -50.09 -7.53
C THR A 528 -13.58 -51.54 -7.10
N ALA A 529 -14.36 -52.47 -7.66
CA ALA A 529 -14.16 -53.87 -7.44
C ALA A 529 -12.78 -54.39 -7.89
N SER A 530 -12.06 -53.68 -8.74
CA SER A 530 -10.82 -54.11 -9.41
C SER A 530 -9.57 -53.26 -9.06
N GLY A 531 -9.73 -52.12 -8.32
CA GLY A 531 -8.57 -51.28 -7.98
C GLY A 531 -8.91 -50.16 -7.02
N THR A 532 -7.85 -49.58 -6.44
CA THR A 532 -7.94 -48.48 -5.47
C THR A 532 -7.00 -47.37 -5.90
N PHE A 533 -7.53 -46.14 -5.82
CA PHE A 533 -6.84 -44.91 -6.18
C PHE A 533 -6.81 -43.97 -4.98
N GLN A 534 -5.63 -43.53 -4.58
CA GLN A 534 -5.43 -42.54 -3.54
C GLN A 534 -5.51 -41.14 -4.10
N VAL A 535 -6.50 -40.36 -3.69
CA VAL A 535 -6.63 -38.95 -4.09
C VAL A 535 -5.72 -38.09 -3.22
N GLU A 536 -4.81 -37.40 -3.85
CA GLU A 536 -3.85 -36.49 -3.21
C GLU A 536 -4.24 -35.02 -3.35
N GLU A 537 -4.97 -34.68 -4.42
CA GLU A 537 -5.46 -33.34 -4.70
C GLU A 537 -6.79 -33.40 -5.45
N THR A 538 -7.68 -32.43 -5.16
CA THR A 538 -8.95 -32.26 -5.87
C THR A 538 -9.04 -30.86 -6.42
N ILE A 539 -9.18 -30.74 -7.76
CA ILE A 539 -9.17 -29.47 -8.48
C ILE A 539 -10.46 -29.22 -9.26
N LYS A 540 -10.77 -27.95 -9.50
CA LYS A 540 -11.88 -27.57 -10.38
C LYS A 540 -11.38 -27.38 -11.81
N LEU A 541 -12.02 -28.03 -12.76
CA LEU A 541 -11.72 -27.97 -14.18
C LEU A 541 -12.79 -27.13 -14.93
N ARG A 542 -12.48 -26.75 -16.16
CA ARG A 542 -13.41 -26.02 -17.04
C ARG A 542 -14.70 -26.83 -17.28
N GLY A 543 -15.85 -26.13 -17.42
CA GLY A 543 -17.13 -26.75 -17.67
C GLY A 543 -17.77 -27.40 -16.44
N GLY A 544 -17.35 -27.03 -15.19
CA GLY A 544 -17.95 -27.55 -13.97
C GLY A 544 -17.54 -28.97 -13.59
N LYS A 545 -16.43 -29.46 -14.14
CA LYS A 545 -15.84 -30.76 -13.79
C LYS A 545 -15.00 -30.68 -12.52
N VAL A 546 -14.89 -31.80 -11.80
CA VAL A 546 -13.96 -31.96 -10.67
C VAL A 546 -12.97 -33.08 -11.00
N GLY A 547 -11.68 -32.73 -11.01
CA GLY A 547 -10.57 -33.67 -11.22
C GLY A 547 -10.00 -34.15 -9.88
N HIS A 548 -9.96 -35.46 -9.70
CA HIS A 548 -9.34 -36.12 -8.55
C HIS A 548 -7.96 -36.59 -8.97
N ILE A 549 -6.93 -35.87 -8.59
CA ILE A 549 -5.53 -36.15 -8.93
C ILE A 549 -4.95 -37.05 -7.85
N GLY A 550 -4.22 -38.09 -8.28
CA GLY A 550 -3.62 -39.01 -7.33
C GLY A 550 -2.94 -40.19 -8.00
N LYS A 551 -2.82 -41.29 -7.27
CA LYS A 551 -2.06 -42.46 -7.69
C LYS A 551 -2.84 -43.75 -7.42
N MET A 552 -2.76 -44.69 -8.38
CA MET A 552 -3.21 -46.05 -8.16
C MET A 552 -2.37 -46.75 -7.11
N THR A 553 -3.01 -47.27 -6.03
CA THR A 553 -2.34 -47.99 -4.95
C THR A 553 -2.47 -49.49 -5.07
N SER A 554 -3.44 -49.98 -5.86
CA SER A 554 -3.60 -51.39 -6.19
C SER A 554 -4.53 -51.59 -7.37
N GLY A 555 -4.30 -52.60 -8.16
CA GLY A 555 -5.21 -53.11 -9.21
C GLY A 555 -5.33 -52.20 -10.44
N MET A 556 -6.53 -52.10 -11.00
CA MET A 556 -6.82 -51.32 -12.21
C MET A 556 -8.22 -50.70 -12.12
N ILE A 557 -8.34 -49.45 -12.55
CA ILE A 557 -9.63 -48.73 -12.67
C ILE A 557 -9.85 -48.37 -14.15
N LYS A 558 -11.08 -48.48 -14.63
CA LYS A 558 -11.45 -48.20 -16.04
C LYS A 558 -12.52 -47.12 -16.14
N ALA A 559 -12.50 -46.40 -17.26
CA ALA A 559 -13.57 -45.49 -17.62
C ALA A 559 -14.89 -46.29 -17.75
N GLY A 560 -15.96 -45.76 -17.16
CA GLY A 560 -17.25 -46.41 -17.10
C GLY A 560 -17.48 -47.28 -15.87
N ASP A 561 -16.46 -47.59 -15.07
CA ASP A 561 -16.61 -48.29 -13.80
C ASP A 561 -17.45 -47.46 -12.81
N VAL A 562 -18.15 -48.18 -11.92
CA VAL A 562 -18.79 -47.57 -10.73
C VAL A 562 -17.78 -47.63 -9.60
N ALA A 563 -17.47 -46.48 -9.04
CA ALA A 563 -16.51 -46.35 -7.94
C ALA A 563 -17.19 -45.85 -6.66
N ASP A 564 -16.71 -46.31 -5.55
CA ASP A 564 -17.03 -45.79 -4.22
C ASP A 564 -15.98 -44.74 -3.85
N LEU A 565 -16.45 -43.55 -3.56
CA LEU A 565 -15.63 -42.37 -3.21
C LEU A 565 -15.72 -42.15 -1.71
N SER A 566 -14.59 -41.93 -1.05
CA SER A 566 -14.50 -41.67 0.39
C SER A 566 -13.52 -40.56 0.68
N VAL A 567 -14.00 -39.42 1.20
CA VAL A 567 -13.18 -38.28 1.63
C VAL A 567 -12.53 -38.62 2.97
N ASP A 568 -11.28 -38.16 3.18
CA ASP A 568 -10.65 -38.22 4.49
C ASP A 568 -11.43 -37.36 5.49
N ALA A 569 -12.17 -38.03 6.34
CA ALA A 569 -13.09 -37.39 7.29
C ALA A 569 -12.38 -36.54 8.33
N LYS A 570 -11.13 -36.91 8.72
CA LYS A 570 -10.35 -36.13 9.68
C LYS A 570 -9.87 -34.84 9.03
N LEU A 571 -9.26 -34.91 7.87
CA LEU A 571 -8.76 -33.76 7.13
C LEU A 571 -9.89 -32.77 6.77
N ARG A 572 -11.02 -33.27 6.26
CA ARG A 572 -12.19 -32.44 5.96
C ARG A 572 -12.72 -31.74 7.21
N ARG A 573 -12.87 -32.44 8.32
CA ARG A 573 -13.35 -31.86 9.59
C ARG A 573 -12.39 -30.73 10.05
N ASP A 574 -11.09 -30.97 10.02
CA ASP A 574 -10.10 -30.00 10.49
C ASP A 574 -10.05 -28.78 9.53
N THR A 575 -10.21 -28.99 8.22
CA THR A 575 -10.37 -27.91 7.22
C THR A 575 -11.66 -27.11 7.46
N CYS A 576 -12.80 -27.76 7.74
CA CYS A 576 -14.05 -27.08 8.07
C CYS A 576 -13.93 -26.20 9.32
N ARG A 577 -13.19 -26.68 10.36
CA ARG A 577 -12.88 -25.88 11.57
C ARG A 577 -12.12 -24.61 11.22
N ASN A 578 -11.05 -24.74 10.44
CA ASN A 578 -10.21 -23.62 10.01
C ASN A 578 -11.00 -22.64 9.15
N HIS A 579 -11.82 -23.12 8.22
CA HIS A 579 -12.63 -22.26 7.36
C HIS A 579 -13.71 -21.51 8.14
N SER A 580 -14.41 -22.20 9.03
CA SER A 580 -15.43 -21.55 9.88
C SER A 580 -14.83 -20.54 10.84
N ALA A 581 -13.65 -20.83 11.42
CA ALA A 581 -12.92 -19.90 12.26
C ALA A 581 -12.48 -18.63 11.51
N THR A 582 -12.23 -18.74 10.21
CA THR A 582 -11.86 -17.59 9.37
C THR A 582 -12.97 -16.55 9.29
N HIS A 583 -14.24 -16.96 9.19
CA HIS A 583 -15.40 -16.07 9.23
C HIS A 583 -15.53 -15.34 10.57
N LEU A 584 -15.34 -16.07 11.68
CA LEU A 584 -15.31 -15.46 13.01
C LEU A 584 -14.15 -14.48 13.15
N LEU A 585 -12.96 -14.84 12.65
CA LEU A 585 -11.76 -14.01 12.67
C LEU A 585 -11.97 -12.72 11.88
N GLN A 586 -12.50 -12.78 10.65
CA GLN A 586 -12.79 -11.61 9.84
C GLN A 586 -13.70 -10.62 10.57
N LYS A 587 -14.78 -11.12 11.15
CA LYS A 587 -15.71 -10.28 11.90
C LYS A 587 -15.07 -9.68 13.16
N ALA A 588 -14.31 -10.47 13.93
CA ALA A 588 -13.59 -10.01 15.11
C ALA A 588 -12.55 -8.91 14.77
N LEU A 589 -11.81 -9.09 13.68
CA LEU A 589 -10.87 -8.07 13.18
C LEU A 589 -11.59 -6.76 12.85
N ARG A 590 -12.75 -6.82 12.19
CA ARG A 590 -13.55 -5.62 11.89
C ARG A 590 -14.08 -4.94 13.14
N GLU A 591 -14.41 -5.67 14.19
CA GLU A 591 -14.87 -5.10 15.47
C GLU A 591 -13.73 -4.43 16.25
N VAL A 592 -12.52 -5.00 16.18
CA VAL A 592 -11.37 -4.49 16.94
C VAL A 592 -10.64 -3.37 16.20
N LEU A 593 -10.43 -3.52 14.88
CA LEU A 593 -9.61 -2.63 14.08
C LEU A 593 -10.44 -1.61 13.27
N GLY A 594 -11.70 -1.94 12.98
CA GLY A 594 -12.62 -1.09 12.22
C GLY A 594 -13.09 -1.69 10.90
N THR A 595 -14.09 -1.06 10.29
CA THR A 595 -14.80 -1.55 9.08
C THR A 595 -13.96 -1.56 7.80
N HIS A 596 -12.78 -0.91 7.80
CA HIS A 596 -11.83 -0.92 6.70
C HIS A 596 -11.12 -2.27 6.50
N VAL A 597 -11.22 -3.18 7.48
CA VAL A 597 -10.67 -4.53 7.37
C VAL A 597 -11.48 -5.29 6.32
N GLU A 598 -10.82 -5.64 5.22
CA GLU A 598 -11.35 -6.44 4.13
C GLU A 598 -10.40 -7.58 3.82
N GLN A 599 -10.95 -8.72 3.39
CA GLN A 599 -10.13 -9.86 2.98
C GLN A 599 -9.34 -9.52 1.72
N ALA A 600 -8.02 -9.63 1.79
CA ALA A 600 -7.10 -9.54 0.65
C ALA A 600 -6.71 -10.92 0.12
N GLY A 601 -6.85 -11.96 0.93
CA GLY A 601 -6.61 -13.36 0.59
C GLY A 601 -6.90 -14.27 1.76
N SER A 602 -7.13 -15.55 1.47
CA SER A 602 -7.30 -16.56 2.52
C SER A 602 -6.80 -17.92 2.06
N TYR A 603 -6.45 -18.78 3.02
CA TYR A 603 -6.08 -20.16 2.75
C TYR A 603 -6.38 -21.00 3.99
N GLN A 604 -7.13 -22.10 3.81
CA GLN A 604 -7.52 -23.02 4.85
C GLN A 604 -7.23 -24.45 4.42
N ASP A 605 -6.48 -25.16 5.25
CA ASP A 605 -6.20 -26.58 5.14
C ASP A 605 -6.54 -27.31 6.46
N GLY A 606 -6.16 -28.56 6.60
CA GLY A 606 -6.36 -29.32 7.84
C GLY A 606 -5.40 -28.93 8.97
N GLU A 607 -4.37 -28.13 8.71
CA GLU A 607 -3.38 -27.76 9.71
C GLU A 607 -3.63 -26.38 10.30
N ARG A 608 -3.97 -25.40 9.43
CA ARG A 608 -4.10 -23.99 9.85
C ARG A 608 -5.08 -23.21 8.97
N THR A 609 -5.41 -22.02 9.43
CA THR A 609 -5.97 -20.96 8.61
C THR A 609 -4.97 -19.84 8.45
N ARG A 610 -4.92 -19.25 7.25
CA ARG A 610 -4.19 -18.02 6.91
C ARG A 610 -5.19 -17.02 6.38
N PHE A 611 -5.15 -15.82 6.96
CA PHE A 611 -6.03 -14.73 6.57
C PHE A 611 -5.24 -13.47 6.31
N ASP A 612 -5.28 -12.99 5.06
CA ASP A 612 -4.65 -11.75 4.63
C ASP A 612 -5.73 -10.65 4.57
N PHE A 613 -5.48 -9.53 5.20
CA PHE A 613 -6.48 -8.46 5.33
C PHE A 613 -5.86 -7.08 5.20
N SER A 614 -6.69 -6.11 4.77
CA SER A 614 -6.30 -4.72 4.65
C SER A 614 -6.15 -4.08 6.03
N HIS A 615 -4.92 -3.70 6.38
CA HIS A 615 -4.62 -2.90 7.58
C HIS A 615 -3.24 -2.24 7.45
N PHE A 616 -3.13 -1.03 7.96
CA PHE A 616 -2.00 -0.12 7.72
C PHE A 616 -0.84 -0.25 8.72
N ALA A 617 -1.06 -0.93 9.86
CA ALA A 617 -0.07 -1.10 10.93
C ALA A 617 0.05 -2.56 11.39
N ALA A 618 1.14 -2.90 12.09
CA ALA A 618 1.19 -4.13 12.86
C ALA A 618 0.17 -4.07 13.99
N MET A 619 -0.51 -5.17 14.26
CA MET A 619 -1.41 -5.26 15.39
C MET A 619 -0.64 -5.26 16.71
N THR A 620 -1.19 -4.60 17.70
CA THR A 620 -0.63 -4.66 19.05
C THR A 620 -0.93 -6.01 19.72
N PRO A 621 -0.14 -6.42 20.73
CA PRO A 621 -0.45 -7.63 21.50
C PRO A 621 -1.85 -7.62 22.12
N GLU A 622 -2.33 -6.44 22.54
CA GLU A 622 -3.65 -6.25 23.12
C GLU A 622 -4.76 -6.43 22.08
N GLU A 623 -4.57 -5.91 20.86
CA GLU A 623 -5.50 -6.09 19.74
C GLU A 623 -5.58 -7.58 19.35
N LEU A 624 -4.44 -8.26 19.26
CA LEU A 624 -4.39 -9.70 18.95
C LEU A 624 -5.12 -10.53 20.02
N GLN A 625 -4.86 -10.24 21.31
CA GLN A 625 -5.54 -10.92 22.41
C GLN A 625 -7.05 -10.68 22.37
N LYS A 626 -7.49 -9.47 22.06
CA LYS A 626 -8.91 -9.13 21.96
C LYS A 626 -9.59 -9.86 20.81
N VAL A 627 -8.97 -9.91 19.63
CA VAL A 627 -9.48 -10.67 18.49
C VAL A 627 -9.59 -12.16 18.82
N GLU A 628 -8.53 -12.75 19.39
CA GLU A 628 -8.50 -14.17 19.80
C GLU A 628 -9.59 -14.45 20.86
N ALA A 629 -9.78 -13.56 21.82
CA ALA A 629 -10.82 -13.70 22.84
C ALA A 629 -12.22 -13.68 22.24
N ILE A 630 -12.52 -12.72 21.32
CA ILE A 630 -13.84 -12.66 20.65
C ILE A 630 -14.12 -13.95 19.87
N VAL A 631 -13.15 -14.45 19.09
CA VAL A 631 -13.33 -15.68 18.32
C VAL A 631 -13.62 -16.86 19.26
N ASN A 632 -12.85 -17.03 20.34
CA ASN A 632 -13.08 -18.11 21.30
C ASN A 632 -14.38 -17.94 22.08
N GLU A 633 -14.85 -16.73 22.34
CA GLU A 633 -16.17 -16.47 22.92
C GLU A 633 -17.27 -16.99 21.99
N LYS A 634 -17.20 -16.69 20.69
CA LYS A 634 -18.18 -17.18 19.69
C LYS A 634 -18.12 -18.70 19.46
N ILE A 635 -16.98 -19.32 19.67
CA ILE A 635 -16.85 -20.79 19.74
C ILE A 635 -17.58 -21.33 20.98
N ALA A 636 -17.39 -20.71 22.13
CA ALA A 636 -18.00 -21.15 23.39
C ALA A 636 -19.54 -20.96 23.41
N GLU A 637 -20.06 -19.97 22.68
CA GLU A 637 -21.50 -19.73 22.51
C GLU A 637 -22.22 -20.85 21.74
N LYS A 638 -21.49 -21.70 21.00
CA LYS A 638 -22.02 -22.81 20.23
C LYS A 638 -23.14 -22.41 19.26
N ILE A 639 -22.85 -21.43 18.45
CA ILE A 639 -23.76 -20.84 17.47
C ILE A 639 -23.98 -21.84 16.31
N ASP A 640 -25.22 -22.07 15.93
CA ASP A 640 -25.53 -22.90 14.74
C ASP A 640 -25.07 -22.21 13.47
N VAL A 641 -24.37 -22.95 12.61
CA VAL A 641 -23.92 -22.47 11.30
C VAL A 641 -24.97 -22.86 10.27
N ARG A 642 -25.62 -21.84 9.68
CA ARG A 642 -26.67 -22.04 8.68
C ARG A 642 -26.17 -21.63 7.32
N THR A 643 -26.61 -22.37 6.31
CA THR A 643 -26.32 -22.05 4.91
C THR A 643 -27.63 -21.97 4.15
N ASP A 644 -27.88 -20.81 3.55
CA ASP A 644 -29.04 -20.54 2.70
C ASP A 644 -28.57 -20.28 1.27
N VAL A 645 -29.29 -20.83 0.29
CA VAL A 645 -29.06 -20.57 -1.14
C VAL A 645 -30.15 -19.60 -1.62
N MET A 646 -29.73 -18.48 -2.15
CA MET A 646 -30.65 -17.42 -2.60
C MET A 646 -30.06 -16.64 -3.77
N THR A 647 -30.84 -15.77 -4.39
CA THR A 647 -30.31 -14.85 -5.42
C THR A 647 -29.33 -13.85 -4.81
N VAL A 648 -28.41 -13.35 -5.64
CA VAL A 648 -27.44 -12.32 -5.20
C VAL A 648 -28.15 -11.09 -4.62
N GLU A 649 -29.30 -10.69 -5.21
CA GLU A 649 -30.08 -9.55 -4.72
C GLU A 649 -30.69 -9.78 -3.34
N GLU A 650 -31.26 -10.96 -3.12
CA GLU A 650 -31.78 -11.34 -1.81
C GLU A 650 -30.68 -11.40 -0.76
N ALA A 651 -29.54 -11.99 -1.12
CA ALA A 651 -28.39 -12.13 -0.24
C ALA A 651 -27.83 -10.75 0.20
N LYS A 652 -27.73 -9.78 -0.70
CA LYS A 652 -27.33 -8.39 -0.39
C LYS A 652 -28.32 -7.73 0.59
N LYS A 653 -29.63 -7.96 0.44
CA LYS A 653 -30.66 -7.42 1.36
C LYS A 653 -30.54 -7.96 2.79
N THR A 654 -29.94 -9.15 2.98
CA THR A 654 -29.70 -9.72 4.32
C THR A 654 -28.54 -9.05 5.06
N GLY A 655 -27.79 -8.15 4.41
CA GLY A 655 -26.55 -7.56 4.95
C GLY A 655 -25.35 -8.51 4.92
N ALA A 656 -25.45 -9.62 4.16
CA ALA A 656 -24.35 -10.56 4.01
C ALA A 656 -23.16 -9.92 3.27
N MET A 657 -21.96 -10.16 3.77
CA MET A 657 -20.72 -9.63 3.20
C MET A 657 -20.31 -10.44 1.99
N ALA A 658 -20.09 -9.78 0.86
CA ALA A 658 -19.57 -10.37 -0.37
C ALA A 658 -18.09 -9.98 -0.54
N LEU A 659 -17.26 -10.86 -1.07
CA LEU A 659 -15.89 -10.54 -1.44
C LEU A 659 -15.89 -9.60 -2.67
N PHE A 660 -15.10 -8.53 -2.60
CA PHE A 660 -14.95 -7.61 -3.71
C PHE A 660 -14.19 -8.27 -4.87
N GLY A 661 -14.75 -8.15 -6.09
CA GLY A 661 -14.09 -8.62 -7.32
C GLY A 661 -14.42 -10.03 -7.76
N GLU A 662 -15.21 -10.82 -7.02
CA GLU A 662 -15.67 -12.12 -7.48
C GLU A 662 -16.94 -12.01 -8.33
N LYS A 663 -16.97 -12.76 -9.45
CA LYS A 663 -18.16 -12.91 -10.27
C LYS A 663 -19.03 -14.01 -9.68
N TYR A 664 -20.15 -13.64 -9.11
CA TYR A 664 -21.14 -14.57 -8.59
C TYR A 664 -22.11 -15.01 -9.70
N GLY A 665 -22.59 -16.25 -9.63
CA GLY A 665 -23.67 -16.73 -10.48
C GLY A 665 -25.02 -16.08 -10.11
N GLU A 666 -26.12 -16.55 -10.72
CA GLU A 666 -27.48 -16.09 -10.39
C GLU A 666 -27.86 -16.32 -8.93
N THR A 667 -27.33 -17.39 -8.34
CA THR A 667 -27.55 -17.77 -6.94
C THR A 667 -26.23 -17.90 -6.18
N VAL A 668 -26.25 -17.59 -4.89
CA VAL A 668 -25.10 -17.66 -3.98
C VAL A 668 -25.49 -18.42 -2.72
N ARG A 669 -24.48 -19.03 -2.08
CA ARG A 669 -24.59 -19.59 -0.73
C ARG A 669 -24.22 -18.50 0.27
N VAL A 670 -25.09 -18.26 1.24
CA VAL A 670 -24.88 -17.36 2.38
C VAL A 670 -24.68 -18.21 3.62
N VAL A 671 -23.49 -18.14 4.21
CA VAL A 671 -23.16 -18.81 5.47
C VAL A 671 -23.36 -17.82 6.61
N SER A 672 -24.16 -18.19 7.59
CA SER A 672 -24.51 -17.37 8.74
C SER A 672 -24.16 -18.08 10.04
N MET A 673 -23.50 -17.36 10.95
CA MET A 673 -23.19 -17.80 12.32
C MET A 673 -23.92 -16.86 13.28
N GLY A 674 -25.22 -17.16 13.49
CA GLY A 674 -26.14 -16.25 14.17
C GLY A 674 -26.22 -14.89 13.51
N ASP A 675 -26.22 -13.83 14.35
CA ASP A 675 -26.14 -12.45 13.89
C ASP A 675 -24.69 -11.92 13.86
N PHE A 676 -23.72 -12.73 14.30
CA PHE A 676 -22.33 -12.30 14.40
C PHE A 676 -21.62 -12.21 13.04
N SER A 677 -21.69 -13.27 12.22
CA SER A 677 -21.10 -13.29 10.88
C SER A 677 -22.11 -13.79 9.86
N LYS A 678 -22.15 -13.11 8.70
CA LYS A 678 -22.97 -13.50 7.56
C LYS A 678 -22.23 -13.14 6.27
N GLU A 679 -21.84 -14.15 5.49
CA GLU A 679 -20.94 -13.98 4.36
C GLU A 679 -21.30 -14.90 3.18
N PHE A 680 -20.99 -14.45 1.96
CA PHE A 680 -21.07 -15.29 0.75
C PHE A 680 -19.93 -16.29 0.79
N CYS A 681 -20.24 -17.58 0.88
CA CYS A 681 -19.20 -18.60 0.94
C CYS A 681 -19.64 -19.93 0.32
N GLY A 682 -18.84 -20.41 -0.65
CA GLY A 682 -19.02 -21.72 -1.29
C GLY A 682 -18.30 -22.89 -0.58
N GLY A 683 -17.60 -22.64 0.52
CA GLY A 683 -16.80 -23.64 1.22
C GLY A 683 -17.61 -24.60 2.09
N THR A 684 -16.89 -25.52 2.73
CA THR A 684 -17.45 -26.45 3.71
C THR A 684 -17.19 -25.96 5.13
N HIS A 685 -18.18 -26.10 6.01
CA HIS A 685 -18.15 -25.54 7.36
C HIS A 685 -18.56 -26.55 8.42
N VAL A 686 -18.28 -26.25 9.67
CA VAL A 686 -18.84 -26.98 10.82
C VAL A 686 -20.34 -26.70 10.95
N ALA A 687 -21.07 -27.61 11.55
CA ALA A 687 -22.51 -27.44 11.81
C ALA A 687 -22.78 -26.45 12.96
N ASN A 688 -21.84 -26.34 13.89
CA ASN A 688 -21.93 -25.47 15.07
C ASN A 688 -20.54 -24.88 15.39
N THR A 689 -20.47 -23.62 15.81
CA THR A 689 -19.16 -22.97 16.12
C THR A 689 -18.41 -23.70 17.23
N GLY A 690 -19.10 -24.40 18.13
CA GLY A 690 -18.48 -25.25 19.17
C GLY A 690 -17.64 -26.42 18.62
N ASP A 691 -17.90 -26.87 17.38
CA ASP A 691 -17.11 -27.90 16.72
C ASP A 691 -15.70 -27.45 16.32
N ILE A 692 -15.46 -26.14 16.30
CA ILE A 692 -14.13 -25.54 16.11
C ILE A 692 -13.20 -25.86 17.30
N VAL A 693 -13.76 -26.04 18.48
CA VAL A 693 -13.14 -26.45 19.76
C VAL A 693 -12.32 -25.34 20.40
N ALA A 694 -11.30 -24.82 19.72
CA ALA A 694 -10.43 -23.74 20.19
C ALA A 694 -9.82 -23.01 18.99
N PHE A 695 -9.41 -21.76 19.20
CA PHE A 695 -8.75 -20.92 18.21
C PHE A 695 -7.52 -20.26 18.83
N LYS A 696 -6.37 -20.28 18.13
CA LYS A 696 -5.13 -19.66 18.57
C LYS A 696 -4.45 -18.94 17.42
N ILE A 697 -4.19 -17.63 17.58
CA ILE A 697 -3.34 -16.86 16.67
C ILE A 697 -1.88 -17.22 16.97
N VAL A 698 -1.13 -17.69 15.97
CA VAL A 698 0.27 -18.07 16.11
C VAL A 698 1.23 -17.02 15.55
N SER A 699 0.79 -16.27 14.54
CA SER A 699 1.61 -15.19 13.97
C SER A 699 0.75 -14.07 13.38
N GLU A 700 1.31 -12.86 13.40
CA GLU A 700 0.83 -11.69 12.67
C GLU A 700 2.01 -11.02 11.97
N SER A 701 1.91 -10.75 10.68
CA SER A 701 3.01 -10.20 9.88
C SER A 701 2.52 -9.35 8.71
N GLY A 702 3.40 -8.49 8.16
CA GLY A 702 3.12 -7.76 6.92
C GLY A 702 3.46 -8.61 5.70
N VAL A 703 2.55 -8.65 4.72
CA VAL A 703 2.75 -9.37 3.44
C VAL A 703 3.04 -8.39 2.32
N ALA A 704 2.31 -7.29 2.30
CA ALA A 704 2.47 -6.20 1.35
C ALA A 704 2.17 -4.87 2.06
N ALA A 705 2.42 -3.77 1.36
CA ALA A 705 2.04 -2.46 1.89
C ALA A 705 0.51 -2.38 2.08
N GLY A 706 0.08 -2.13 3.32
CA GLY A 706 -1.33 -2.07 3.67
C GLY A 706 -2.03 -3.44 3.79
N VAL A 707 -1.31 -4.55 3.72
CA VAL A 707 -1.84 -5.91 3.89
C VAL A 707 -1.13 -6.62 5.03
N ARG A 708 -1.91 -7.10 5.99
CA ARG A 708 -1.44 -7.89 7.14
C ARG A 708 -1.91 -9.33 6.99
N ARG A 709 -1.16 -10.25 7.55
CA ARG A 709 -1.44 -11.68 7.56
C ARG A 709 -1.55 -12.18 8.98
N ILE A 710 -2.62 -12.91 9.28
CA ILE A 710 -2.74 -13.73 10.48
C ILE A 710 -2.65 -15.19 10.06
N GLU A 711 -1.87 -15.97 10.82
CA GLU A 711 -1.93 -17.43 10.81
C GLU A 711 -2.46 -17.90 12.15
N ALA A 712 -3.42 -18.82 12.10
CA ALA A 712 -4.08 -19.33 13.29
C ALA A 712 -4.38 -20.84 13.19
N LEU A 713 -4.56 -21.46 14.32
CA LEU A 713 -4.84 -22.88 14.51
C LEU A 713 -6.22 -23.07 15.11
N THR A 714 -6.82 -24.25 14.85
CA THR A 714 -8.09 -24.66 15.47
C THR A 714 -8.00 -26.09 15.98
N GLY A 715 -8.94 -26.47 16.84
CA GLY A 715 -9.12 -27.85 17.28
C GLY A 715 -7.89 -28.49 17.91
N ASP A 716 -7.59 -29.70 17.47
CA ASP A 716 -6.50 -30.52 18.00
C ASP A 716 -5.12 -29.87 17.77
N ASN A 717 -4.97 -29.06 16.72
CA ASN A 717 -3.72 -28.36 16.41
C ASN A 717 -3.37 -27.28 17.45
N VAL A 718 -4.36 -26.66 18.10
CA VAL A 718 -4.15 -25.75 19.24
C VAL A 718 -3.53 -26.48 20.42
N PHE A 719 -4.04 -27.68 20.74
CA PHE A 719 -3.47 -28.48 21.85
C PHE A 719 -2.08 -28.98 21.52
N ALA A 720 -1.83 -29.39 20.28
CA ALA A 720 -0.50 -29.78 19.82
C ALA A 720 0.50 -28.63 19.92
N TYR A 721 0.08 -27.40 19.58
CA TYR A 721 0.87 -26.18 19.73
C TYR A 721 1.25 -25.93 21.20
N TYR A 722 0.26 -25.92 22.10
CA TYR A 722 0.54 -25.72 23.53
C TYR A 722 1.40 -26.83 24.15
N LYS A 723 1.22 -28.06 23.72
CA LYS A 723 2.07 -29.17 24.16
C LYS A 723 3.52 -28.97 23.76
N LYS A 724 3.77 -28.50 22.55
CA LYS A 724 5.12 -28.16 22.07
C LYS A 724 5.74 -27.02 22.89
N GLU A 725 4.98 -25.94 23.15
CA GLU A 725 5.43 -24.85 24.01
C GLU A 725 5.78 -25.33 25.44
N GLU A 726 4.98 -26.23 25.99
CA GLU A 726 5.22 -26.86 27.30
C GLU A 726 6.50 -27.69 27.30
N GLU A 727 6.71 -28.52 26.28
CA GLU A 727 7.94 -29.32 26.12
C GLU A 727 9.19 -28.43 25.97
N GLU A 728 9.11 -27.34 25.21
CA GLU A 728 10.22 -26.36 25.08
C GLU A 728 10.51 -25.65 26.40
N LEU A 729 9.45 -25.26 27.14
CA LEU A 729 9.58 -24.62 28.45
C LEU A 729 10.22 -25.57 29.47
N GLU A 730 9.82 -26.85 29.49
CA GLU A 730 10.41 -27.87 30.33
C GLU A 730 11.90 -28.10 29.98
N ALA A 731 12.22 -28.17 28.69
CA ALA A 731 13.60 -28.34 28.23
C ALA A 731 14.49 -27.15 28.64
N ALA A 732 13.97 -25.93 28.48
CA ALA A 732 14.66 -24.71 28.91
C ALA A 732 14.87 -24.68 30.44
N ALA A 733 13.85 -25.04 31.20
CA ALA A 733 13.94 -25.13 32.64
C ALA A 733 14.99 -26.18 33.10
N LYS A 734 15.00 -27.35 32.47
CA LYS A 734 15.99 -28.41 32.73
C LYS A 734 17.42 -27.94 32.38
N ALA A 735 17.63 -27.26 31.27
CA ALA A 735 18.94 -26.70 30.90
C ALA A 735 19.45 -25.69 31.94
N ALA A 736 18.56 -24.86 32.48
CA ALA A 736 18.87 -23.90 33.54
C ALA A 736 18.94 -24.55 34.95
N LYS A 737 18.72 -25.86 35.08
CA LYS A 737 18.58 -26.58 36.36
C LYS A 737 17.52 -25.96 37.28
N ALA A 738 16.36 -25.68 36.71
CA ALA A 738 15.17 -25.09 37.34
C ALA A 738 13.91 -25.93 37.03
N THR A 739 12.78 -25.55 37.58
CA THR A 739 11.46 -25.97 37.14
C THR A 739 10.84 -24.84 36.28
N PRO A 740 9.82 -25.10 35.46
CA PRO A 740 9.13 -24.04 34.73
C PRO A 740 8.71 -22.85 35.60
N ALA A 741 8.22 -23.11 36.80
CA ALA A 741 7.78 -22.09 37.75
C ALA A 741 8.90 -21.22 38.31
N THR A 742 10.13 -21.75 38.39
CA THR A 742 11.31 -21.06 38.94
C THR A 742 12.32 -20.63 37.89
N LEU A 743 12.01 -20.85 36.60
CA LEU A 743 12.93 -20.61 35.49
C LEU A 743 13.37 -19.15 35.40
N VAL A 744 12.43 -18.23 35.47
CA VAL A 744 12.67 -16.77 35.34
C VAL A 744 13.58 -16.30 36.48
N GLU A 745 13.32 -16.73 37.71
CA GLU A 745 14.16 -16.41 38.89
C GLU A 745 15.58 -17.00 38.74
N LYS A 746 15.67 -18.24 38.26
CA LYS A 746 16.96 -18.91 38.06
C LYS A 746 17.78 -18.22 36.95
N ILE A 747 17.15 -17.82 35.86
CA ILE A 747 17.83 -17.05 34.80
C ILE A 747 18.32 -15.71 35.37
N GLY A 748 17.48 -15.02 36.16
CA GLY A 748 17.88 -13.80 36.84
C GLY A 748 19.13 -13.97 37.72
N HIS A 749 19.19 -15.05 38.51
CA HIS A 749 20.37 -15.39 39.32
C HIS A 749 21.60 -15.68 38.46
N LEU A 750 21.46 -16.49 37.40
CA LEU A 750 22.56 -16.81 36.49
C LEU A 750 23.13 -15.57 35.80
N MET A 751 22.29 -14.65 35.39
CA MET A 751 22.72 -13.38 34.77
C MET A 751 23.44 -12.47 35.76
N ALA A 752 22.99 -12.42 37.02
CA ALA A 752 23.66 -11.67 38.07
C ALA A 752 25.02 -12.28 38.41
N GLU A 753 25.09 -13.62 38.52
CA GLU A 753 26.36 -14.36 38.78
C GLU A 753 27.35 -14.17 37.62
N LEU A 754 26.88 -14.26 36.37
CA LEU A 754 27.73 -14.02 35.20
C LEU A 754 28.32 -12.59 35.22
N LYS A 755 27.53 -11.60 35.56
CA LYS A 755 27.98 -10.21 35.66
C LYS A 755 28.98 -10.02 36.79
N ALA A 756 28.76 -10.69 37.95
CA ALA A 756 29.69 -10.65 39.07
C ALA A 756 31.04 -11.30 38.71
N LEU A 757 30.99 -12.50 38.08
CA LEU A 757 32.20 -13.21 37.64
C LEU A 757 32.97 -12.42 36.56
N GLN A 758 32.28 -11.74 35.66
CA GLN A 758 32.94 -10.86 34.69
C GLN A 758 33.66 -9.72 35.37
N SER A 759 33.03 -9.06 36.34
CA SER A 759 33.64 -7.97 37.11
C SER A 759 34.84 -8.47 37.97
N GLU A 760 34.69 -9.65 38.58
CA GLU A 760 35.79 -10.28 39.35
C GLU A 760 36.97 -10.64 38.44
N ASN A 761 36.71 -11.18 37.26
CA ASN A 761 37.75 -11.52 36.28
C ASN A 761 38.52 -10.25 35.84
N GLU A 762 37.79 -9.15 35.55
CA GLU A 762 38.41 -7.84 35.24
C GLU A 762 39.26 -7.33 36.41
N SER A 763 38.75 -7.45 37.65
CA SER A 763 39.49 -7.07 38.86
C SER A 763 40.76 -7.90 39.07
N LEU A 764 40.64 -9.22 38.87
CA LEU A 764 41.77 -10.14 38.97
C LEU A 764 42.86 -9.87 37.90
N LYS A 765 42.42 -9.64 36.66
CA LYS A 765 43.32 -9.22 35.57
C LYS A 765 44.02 -7.92 35.89
N SER A 766 43.30 -6.93 36.44
CA SER A 766 43.88 -5.65 36.87
C SER A 766 44.87 -5.83 38.05
N LYS A 767 44.60 -6.72 39.01
CA LYS A 767 45.51 -7.04 40.10
C LYS A 767 46.77 -7.76 39.61
N ALA A 768 46.63 -8.75 38.74
CA ALA A 768 47.76 -9.47 38.14
C ALA A 768 48.67 -8.51 37.34
N ALA A 769 48.09 -7.59 36.63
CA ALA A 769 48.81 -6.54 35.91
C ALA A 769 49.58 -5.59 36.87
N LYS A 770 48.99 -5.26 38.04
CA LYS A 770 49.65 -4.43 39.07
C LYS A 770 50.76 -5.16 39.78
N GLU A 771 50.63 -6.44 40.08
CA GLU A 771 51.67 -7.27 40.71
C GLU A 771 52.87 -7.51 39.78
N ALA A 772 52.60 -7.65 38.44
CA ALA A 772 53.68 -7.72 37.45
C ALA A 772 54.51 -6.42 37.35
N LEU A 773 53.98 -5.32 37.91
CA LEU A 773 54.62 -3.98 37.92
C LEU A 773 55.59 -3.74 39.11
N GLY A 774 55.70 -4.64 40.05
CA GLY A 774 56.38 -4.36 41.32
C GLY A 774 57.80 -3.74 41.24
N ASP A 775 58.63 -4.15 40.25
CA ASP A 775 60.03 -3.72 40.10
C ASP A 775 60.32 -3.03 38.75
N VAL A 776 59.28 -2.64 38.00
CA VAL A 776 59.49 -2.11 36.63
C VAL A 776 60.15 -0.71 36.61
N MET A 777 59.95 0.08 37.63
CA MET A 777 60.56 1.42 37.73
C MET A 777 62.10 1.38 37.85
N ASP A 778 62.71 0.29 38.26
CA ASP A 778 64.16 0.11 38.29
C ASP A 778 64.76 -0.09 36.89
N GLN A 779 63.91 -0.31 35.84
CA GLN A 779 64.35 -0.45 34.45
C GLN A 779 64.30 0.84 33.66
N VAL A 780 64.13 1.99 34.36
CA VAL A 780 64.12 3.29 33.69
C VAL A 780 65.57 3.60 33.27
N VAL A 781 65.69 3.97 31.99
CA VAL A 781 66.97 4.41 31.44
C VAL A 781 66.86 5.88 30.95
N GLU A 782 67.94 6.60 31.04
CA GLU A 782 67.97 7.96 30.51
C GLU A 782 68.53 7.98 29.07
N VAL A 783 67.91 8.69 28.18
CA VAL A 783 68.26 8.79 26.77
C VAL A 783 68.29 10.27 26.43
N LYS A 784 69.46 10.86 26.23
CA LYS A 784 69.67 12.30 25.96
C LYS A 784 68.81 13.24 26.86
N GLY A 785 68.77 12.92 28.17
CA GLY A 785 68.03 13.73 29.15
C GLY A 785 66.54 13.40 29.30
N VAL A 786 66.01 12.51 28.50
CA VAL A 786 64.64 12.05 28.62
C VAL A 786 64.61 10.62 29.22
N LYS A 787 63.79 10.37 30.22
CA LYS A 787 63.59 9.04 30.81
C LYS A 787 62.79 8.12 29.88
N LEU A 788 63.29 6.92 29.68
CA LEU A 788 62.59 5.87 28.94
C LEU A 788 62.34 4.67 29.84
N LEU A 789 61.10 4.27 29.93
CA LEU A 789 60.68 3.00 30.50
C LEU A 789 60.16 2.11 29.36
N ALA A 790 60.92 1.08 28.98
CA ALA A 790 60.53 0.15 27.92
C ALA A 790 60.52 -1.26 28.47
N VAL A 791 59.35 -1.86 28.63
CA VAL A 791 59.16 -3.14 29.34
C VAL A 791 58.11 -4.04 28.74
N SER A 792 58.25 -5.33 28.95
CA SER A 792 57.26 -6.35 28.61
C SER A 792 56.45 -6.75 29.83
N VAL A 793 55.15 -6.89 29.67
CA VAL A 793 54.19 -7.35 30.70
C VAL A 793 53.38 -8.46 30.12
N ASP A 794 53.40 -9.65 30.66
CA ASP A 794 52.72 -10.81 30.12
C ASP A 794 51.22 -10.81 30.41
N GLY A 795 50.41 -11.26 29.41
CA GLY A 795 48.97 -11.55 29.59
C GLY A 795 48.05 -10.35 29.70
N VAL A 796 48.53 -9.11 29.40
CA VAL A 796 47.74 -7.88 29.48
C VAL A 796 47.21 -7.54 28.11
N ASP A 797 45.91 -7.31 28.00
CA ASP A 797 45.29 -6.86 26.76
C ASP A 797 45.58 -5.37 26.45
N MET A 798 45.12 -4.91 25.30
CA MET A 798 45.39 -3.56 24.85
C MET A 798 44.82 -2.45 25.79
N ASN A 799 43.66 -2.71 26.41
CA ASN A 799 43.09 -1.77 27.37
C ASN A 799 43.82 -1.75 28.68
N GLY A 800 44.18 -2.94 29.20
CA GLY A 800 45.02 -3.08 30.38
C GLY A 800 46.42 -2.43 30.20
N LEU A 801 47.02 -2.53 28.99
CA LEU A 801 48.29 -1.85 28.71
C LEU A 801 48.16 -0.31 28.68
N ARG A 802 47.02 0.22 28.27
CA ARG A 802 46.79 1.67 28.32
C ARG A 802 46.64 2.15 29.75
N ASP A 803 45.81 1.49 30.54
CA ASP A 803 45.60 1.84 31.94
C ASP A 803 46.92 1.75 32.74
N LEU A 804 47.72 0.74 32.38
CA LEU A 804 49.04 0.55 32.93
C LEU A 804 50.01 1.68 32.54
N GLY A 805 50.00 2.05 31.27
CA GLY A 805 50.81 3.16 30.73
C GLY A 805 50.45 4.49 31.39
N ASP A 806 49.18 4.78 31.61
CA ASP A 806 48.77 6.00 32.31
C ASP A 806 49.20 6.01 33.79
N GLN A 807 49.14 4.88 34.49
CA GLN A 807 49.65 4.78 35.87
C GLN A 807 51.15 4.95 35.95
N LEU A 808 51.89 4.34 35.01
CA LEU A 808 53.35 4.45 34.95
C LEU A 808 53.78 5.86 34.54
N LYS A 809 53.06 6.51 33.67
CA LYS A 809 53.29 7.90 33.28
C LYS A 809 53.22 8.84 34.49
N GLY A 810 52.24 8.61 35.38
CA GLY A 810 52.10 9.33 36.62
C GLY A 810 53.27 9.12 37.59
N LYS A 811 53.87 7.89 37.61
CA LYS A 811 55.04 7.54 38.48
C LYS A 811 56.36 7.98 37.87
N LEU A 812 56.54 7.91 36.54
CA LEU A 812 57.75 8.29 35.84
C LEU A 812 58.03 9.79 35.93
N GLY A 813 56.93 10.58 36.00
CA GLY A 813 56.97 12.03 35.93
C GLY A 813 57.21 12.49 34.49
N GLU A 814 58.41 12.73 34.11
CA GLU A 814 58.80 13.18 32.75
C GLU A 814 59.46 12.05 31.98
N GLY A 815 58.97 11.72 30.77
CA GLY A 815 59.60 10.69 29.96
C GLY A 815 58.70 9.99 28.97
N VAL A 816 59.20 8.88 28.44
CA VAL A 816 58.50 8.03 27.45
C VAL A 816 58.35 6.62 28.05
N ILE A 817 57.18 6.06 27.81
CA ILE A 817 56.84 4.69 28.23
C ILE A 817 56.57 3.84 26.99
N VAL A 818 57.13 2.66 26.92
CA VAL A 818 56.83 1.64 25.92
C VAL A 818 56.48 0.34 26.63
N LEU A 819 55.28 -0.09 26.45
CA LEU A 819 54.78 -1.35 27.01
C LEU A 819 54.50 -2.34 25.88
N ALA A 820 54.94 -3.58 26.11
CA ALA A 820 54.65 -4.70 25.23
C ALA A 820 53.98 -5.83 26.02
N SER A 821 53.01 -6.51 25.42
CA SER A 821 52.37 -7.70 26.02
C SER A 821 52.10 -8.74 24.97
N ALA A 822 52.25 -10.00 25.33
CA ALA A 822 51.74 -11.13 24.57
C ALA A 822 50.49 -11.69 25.27
N ALA A 823 49.35 -11.68 24.58
CA ALA A 823 48.11 -12.30 25.05
C ALA A 823 47.44 -13.06 23.89
N ASP A 824 47.03 -14.30 24.13
CA ASP A 824 46.34 -15.14 23.13
C ASP A 824 47.08 -15.25 21.78
N GLY A 825 48.43 -15.30 21.81
CA GLY A 825 49.28 -15.43 20.62
C GLY A 825 49.39 -14.15 19.80
N LYS A 826 48.88 -13.02 20.28
CA LYS A 826 48.98 -11.69 19.69
C LYS A 826 49.86 -10.80 20.55
N VAL A 827 50.56 -9.90 19.93
CA VAL A 827 51.36 -8.87 20.62
C VAL A 827 50.59 -7.56 20.63
N ASN A 828 50.54 -6.93 21.78
CA ASN A 828 50.07 -5.57 21.96
C ASN A 828 51.20 -4.64 22.34
N LEU A 829 51.37 -3.51 21.68
CA LEU A 829 52.36 -2.48 21.99
C LEU A 829 51.64 -1.18 22.28
N VAL A 830 52.05 -0.49 23.33
CA VAL A 830 51.59 0.86 23.66
C VAL A 830 52.81 1.74 23.93
N ALA A 831 52.85 2.92 23.34
CA ALA A 831 53.84 3.94 23.68
C ALA A 831 53.13 5.22 24.13
N MET A 832 53.65 5.83 25.19
CA MET A 832 53.16 7.13 25.71
C MET A 832 54.32 8.07 25.97
N ALA A 833 54.12 9.37 25.68
CA ALA A 833 55.09 10.41 25.97
C ALA A 833 54.43 11.51 26.81
N THR A 834 55.19 12.06 27.77
CA THR A 834 54.76 13.26 28.52
C THR A 834 55.00 14.52 27.71
N ASP A 835 54.34 15.60 28.11
CA ASP A 835 54.41 16.88 27.38
C ASP A 835 55.86 17.42 27.32
N ASP A 836 56.64 17.25 28.40
CA ASP A 836 58.06 17.62 28.44
C ASP A 836 58.92 16.76 27.52
N ALA A 837 58.65 15.41 27.50
CA ALA A 837 59.34 14.55 26.55
C ALA A 837 59.03 14.89 25.09
N MET A 838 57.81 15.29 24.80
CA MET A 838 57.40 15.76 23.45
C MET A 838 58.06 17.09 23.10
N ALA A 839 58.23 18.00 24.05
CA ALA A 839 58.98 19.26 23.86
C ALA A 839 60.44 19.01 23.51
N HIS A 840 61.06 17.91 23.97
CA HIS A 840 62.42 17.46 23.61
C HIS A 840 62.46 16.63 22.30
N GLY A 841 61.33 16.49 21.57
CA GLY A 841 61.29 15.80 20.29
C GLY A 841 60.75 14.39 20.31
N ALA A 842 60.40 13.83 21.48
CA ALA A 842 59.83 12.51 21.56
C ALA A 842 58.42 12.46 20.91
N HIS A 843 58.11 11.41 20.14
CA HIS A 843 56.85 11.21 19.47
C HIS A 843 56.42 9.76 19.51
N ALA A 844 55.44 9.44 20.34
CA ALA A 844 54.97 8.06 20.57
C ALA A 844 54.52 7.36 19.25
N GLY A 845 53.86 8.07 18.31
CA GLY A 845 53.46 7.49 17.02
C GLY A 845 54.64 7.07 16.15
N ASN A 846 55.72 7.84 16.12
CA ASN A 846 56.93 7.49 15.37
C ASN A 846 57.69 6.37 16.03
N LEU A 847 57.72 6.33 17.38
CA LEU A 847 58.37 5.28 18.16
C LEU A 847 57.66 3.93 17.91
N ILE A 848 56.33 3.90 17.98
CA ILE A 848 55.55 2.68 17.69
C ILE A 848 55.77 2.21 16.25
N LYS A 849 55.86 3.11 15.26
CA LYS A 849 56.12 2.69 13.88
C LYS A 849 57.49 2.04 13.73
N SER A 850 58.49 2.53 14.43
CA SER A 850 59.83 1.96 14.38
C SER A 850 59.92 0.58 14.97
N ILE A 851 59.20 0.28 16.08
CA ILE A 851 59.30 -0.97 16.80
C ILE A 851 58.25 -2.04 16.39
N ALA A 852 57.09 -1.62 15.79
CA ALA A 852 56.01 -2.53 15.46
C ALA A 852 56.41 -3.60 14.42
N GLY A 853 57.34 -3.32 13.52
CA GLY A 853 57.87 -4.27 12.56
C GLY A 853 58.57 -5.47 13.20
N LYS A 854 59.22 -5.33 14.38
CA LYS A 854 59.93 -6.42 15.13
C LYS A 854 58.93 -7.50 15.63
N VAL A 855 57.72 -7.09 15.94
CA VAL A 855 56.66 -8.01 16.39
C VAL A 855 55.75 -8.50 15.25
N GLY A 856 56.15 -8.26 14.00
CA GLY A 856 55.34 -8.67 12.83
C GLY A 856 53.99 -7.96 12.75
N GLY A 857 54.00 -6.68 13.10
CA GLY A 857 52.77 -5.90 13.14
C GLY A 857 52.94 -4.49 12.59
N GLY A 858 51.89 -3.68 12.76
CA GLY A 858 51.84 -2.27 12.37
C GLY A 858 50.98 -1.49 13.34
N GLY A 859 51.22 -0.21 13.41
CA GLY A 859 50.44 0.68 14.26
C GLY A 859 50.86 2.14 14.08
N GLY A 860 50.36 2.98 14.95
CA GLY A 860 50.62 4.40 14.97
C GLY A 860 49.75 5.13 15.98
N GLY A 861 49.80 6.42 16.01
CA GLY A 861 49.01 7.24 16.92
C GLY A 861 49.47 8.68 16.94
N ARG A 862 49.07 9.38 17.97
CA ARG A 862 49.40 10.77 18.22
C ARG A 862 50.77 10.90 18.89
N PRO A 863 51.33 12.11 18.97
CA PRO A 863 52.61 12.35 19.64
C PRO A 863 52.63 11.87 21.10
N ASN A 864 51.52 12.05 21.81
CA ASN A 864 51.39 11.70 23.24
C ASN A 864 51.06 10.24 23.51
N MET A 865 50.43 9.51 22.57
CA MET A 865 50.05 8.12 22.69
C MET A 865 49.92 7.42 21.36
N ALA A 866 50.42 6.22 21.24
CA ALA A 866 50.31 5.36 20.08
C ALA A 866 50.26 3.88 20.47
N GLN A 867 49.73 3.05 19.57
CA GLN A 867 49.58 1.63 19.78
C GLN A 867 49.81 0.84 18.49
N ALA A 868 50.21 -0.41 18.65
CA ALA A 868 50.34 -1.36 17.57
C ALA A 868 49.92 -2.78 18.01
N GLY A 869 49.47 -3.57 17.03
CA GLY A 869 49.29 -5.01 17.21
C GLY A 869 50.31 -5.77 16.38
N GLY A 870 50.70 -6.97 16.86
CA GLY A 870 51.62 -7.86 16.15
C GLY A 870 51.25 -9.33 16.26
N LYS A 871 51.91 -10.19 15.46
CA LYS A 871 51.65 -11.64 15.44
C LYS A 871 52.88 -12.46 15.88
N ASN A 872 53.99 -11.79 16.24
CA ASN A 872 55.22 -12.47 16.62
C ASN A 872 55.63 -12.11 18.07
N PRO A 873 55.18 -12.89 19.07
CA PRO A 873 55.57 -12.67 20.47
C PRO A 873 57.09 -12.77 20.72
N ALA A 874 57.83 -13.61 19.99
CA ALA A 874 59.27 -13.74 20.10
C ALA A 874 60.06 -12.47 19.73
N GLY A 875 59.40 -11.52 19.01
CA GLY A 875 60.01 -10.23 18.64
C GLY A 875 59.85 -9.11 19.70
N ILE A 876 59.16 -9.40 20.84
CA ILE A 876 59.00 -8.42 21.92
C ILE A 876 60.33 -7.91 22.49
N PRO A 877 61.34 -8.79 22.84
CA PRO A 877 62.63 -8.33 23.35
C PRO A 877 63.33 -7.38 22.36
N ASP A 878 63.29 -7.70 21.09
CA ASP A 878 63.89 -6.86 20.06
C ASP A 878 63.18 -5.50 19.90
N ALA A 879 61.83 -5.49 20.04
CA ALA A 879 61.02 -4.26 20.00
C ALA A 879 61.32 -3.36 21.19
N ILE A 880 61.43 -3.95 22.38
CA ILE A 880 61.82 -3.21 23.62
C ILE A 880 63.25 -2.65 23.51
N ALA A 881 64.23 -3.44 23.04
CA ALA A 881 65.60 -2.99 22.82
C ALA A 881 65.70 -1.87 21.79
N GLU A 882 64.94 -2.00 20.67
CA GLU A 882 64.90 -0.98 19.60
C GLU A 882 64.24 0.31 20.07
N ALA A 883 63.37 0.31 21.06
CA ALA A 883 62.68 1.48 21.58
C ALA A 883 63.69 2.54 22.07
N LYS A 884 64.82 2.15 22.66
CA LYS A 884 65.86 3.05 23.08
C LYS A 884 66.56 3.74 21.92
N THR A 885 66.96 2.99 20.90
CA THR A 885 67.62 3.51 19.69
C THR A 885 66.64 4.41 18.88
N ALA A 886 65.40 4.00 18.79
CA ALA A 886 64.37 4.76 18.11
C ALA A 886 64.05 6.09 18.83
N LEU A 887 64.04 6.11 20.14
CA LEU A 887 63.84 7.33 20.90
C LEU A 887 65.11 8.26 20.77
N GLU A 888 66.35 7.68 20.86
CA GLU A 888 67.60 8.43 20.69
C GLU A 888 67.71 9.15 19.34
N ALA A 889 67.15 8.53 18.28
CA ALA A 889 67.05 9.11 16.93
C ALA A 889 65.98 10.22 16.80
N GLN A 890 65.02 10.30 17.69
CA GLN A 890 64.00 11.35 17.72
C GLN A 890 64.46 12.58 18.54
N LEU A 891 65.23 12.36 19.59
CA LEU A 891 65.65 13.42 20.45
C LEU A 891 66.83 14.22 19.80
N ALA A 892 66.72 15.54 19.82
CA ALA A 892 67.72 16.47 19.24
C ALA A 892 69.07 16.43 19.94
#